data_a4aeea584bf78b0bf4f60baec856999d
#
_entry.id   a4aeea584bf78b0bf4f60baec856999d
#
_cell.length_a   1.000
_cell.length_b   1.000
_cell.length_c   1.000
_cell.angle_alpha   90.00
_cell.angle_beta   90.00
_cell.angle_gamma   90.00
#
_symmetry.space_group_name_H-M   'P 1'
#
loop_
_entity.id
_entity.type
_entity.pdbx_description
1 polymer ?
#
loop_
_entity_poly.entity_id
_entity_poly.type
_entity_poly.pdbx_seq_one_letter_code
_entity_poly.pdbx_strand_id
1 'polypeptide(L)'
;MRPGGLLDVLGVASVVLDAEGRIVLWSPQAEELFGYTAKEALGQYAARLMVHERHLELVGELFADVMRTGQSWAGGFPIRRKDGSTRVVEFRNMRLLDDRGAVFALGLAADQSTVRRLEQDVALSERMVKQSPMGLAVLDTRLRFVTVNPALERITGVPADGHAGRTLGEVLPLLDTDALAAAARRVLDTGTPVIDEPLVGRTPADPDRDRTWSLSLYRLEDAMGNVLGAAVSLVDITAQHQASVEAETARRRLAVIADASARIGTTLELERTACELAEVAVPELADVAAVDLLDAVVEGRPSTLGPAESAVIRALAVRPQDGSDAVRAADSPGRIALYAADRLVTECVRTGEAVLVPRVKDEDLPRIARSAEAAVLLGRAGLHSYLAVPLIARGEVLGALDLKRTRNPAPFDEDDVLLARELAARASVQIDNARWYQNARNTALTLQRSLLPSHPPVTTGLEVASRYQPAGATSEVGGDWFDVIPLDGGRTALVVGDVMGSGISAAATMGRLRTATTTLASLGLDPALLLEHLDKTTSALDHSIATCVYAVHDPHLRRCRIANAGHLPPARVRPGRPPELLDLPTGVPLGVGGVEFSTVTFDFEPGDELVFYTDGLVETRCHSLDERLDFLLSLLDDPARPLEETCDLLLRTLHHPDNHDDVALLIARAQELP
;
A
#
# COMPACT_ATOMS: atom_id res chain seq x y z
N MET A 1 -35.59 -38.42 42.84
CA MET A 1 -36.55 -39.29 42.10
C MET A 1 -35.76 -40.03 41.03
N ARG A 2 -35.83 -41.34 40.99
CA ARG A 2 -35.23 -42.09 39.85
C ARG A 2 -36.04 -41.75 38.61
N PRO A 3 -35.44 -41.47 37.47
CA PRO A 3 -36.21 -41.24 36.27
C PRO A 3 -37.02 -42.49 35.96
N GLY A 4 -38.33 -42.31 35.86
CA GLY A 4 -39.27 -43.35 35.46
C GLY A 4 -39.00 -43.79 34.02
N GLY A 5 -39.40 -45.00 33.68
CA GLY A 5 -39.27 -45.47 32.31
C GLY A 5 -40.11 -44.67 31.32
N LEU A 6 -40.03 -44.99 30.03
CA LEU A 6 -40.74 -44.33 28.94
C LEU A 6 -42.24 -44.12 29.21
N LEU A 7 -42.85 -45.07 29.92
CA LEU A 7 -44.26 -45.01 30.33
C LEU A 7 -44.54 -43.87 31.33
N ASP A 8 -43.60 -43.55 32.22
CA ASP A 8 -43.76 -42.43 33.18
C ASP A 8 -43.63 -41.06 32.45
N VAL A 9 -42.73 -40.97 31.46
CA VAL A 9 -42.58 -39.77 30.62
C VAL A 9 -43.82 -39.52 29.77
N LEU A 10 -44.43 -40.62 29.28
CA LEU A 10 -45.67 -40.57 28.51
C LEU A 10 -46.93 -40.36 29.39
N GLY A 11 -46.79 -40.38 30.71
CA GLY A 11 -47.93 -40.27 31.61
C GLY A 11 -48.99 -41.32 31.40
N VAL A 12 -48.59 -42.55 31.05
CA VAL A 12 -49.54 -43.68 30.74
C VAL A 12 -50.16 -44.13 32.01
N ALA A 13 -51.44 -43.88 32.13
CA ALA A 13 -52.27 -44.42 33.20
C ALA A 13 -52.55 -45.93 33.02
N SER A 14 -52.37 -46.73 34.07
CA SER A 14 -52.65 -48.12 34.07
C SER A 14 -53.84 -48.43 34.98
N VAL A 15 -54.83 -49.11 34.47
CA VAL A 15 -56.04 -49.51 35.18
C VAL A 15 -56.27 -50.97 34.97
N VAL A 16 -56.48 -51.76 36.02
CA VAL A 16 -56.88 -53.19 35.92
C VAL A 16 -58.30 -53.36 36.42
N LEU A 17 -59.11 -54.09 35.65
CA LEU A 17 -60.50 -54.37 35.94
C LEU A 17 -60.66 -55.83 36.17
N ASP A 18 -61.53 -56.19 37.10
CA ASP A 18 -62.01 -57.60 37.28
C ASP A 18 -62.97 -58.00 36.15
N ALA A 19 -63.44 -59.24 36.19
CA ALA A 19 -64.35 -59.78 35.21
C ALA A 19 -65.72 -59.04 35.15
N GLU A 20 -66.11 -58.40 36.19
CA GLU A 20 -67.32 -57.56 36.33
C GLU A 20 -67.09 -56.10 35.92
N GLY A 21 -65.88 -55.74 35.61
CA GLY A 21 -65.53 -54.39 35.20
C GLY A 21 -65.30 -53.42 36.37
N ARG A 22 -64.99 -53.91 37.57
CA ARG A 22 -64.61 -53.14 38.75
C ARG A 22 -63.11 -52.90 38.75
N ILE A 23 -62.69 -51.75 39.17
CA ILE A 23 -61.28 -51.32 39.25
C ILE A 23 -60.60 -52.11 40.41
N VAL A 24 -59.56 -52.85 40.10
CA VAL A 24 -58.74 -53.58 41.09
C VAL A 24 -57.34 -53.02 41.21
N LEU A 25 -56.89 -52.24 40.19
CA LEU A 25 -55.66 -51.49 40.24
C LEU A 25 -55.87 -50.09 39.60
N TRP A 26 -55.33 -49.08 40.24
CA TRP A 26 -55.36 -47.73 39.78
C TRP A 26 -53.98 -47.07 39.98
N SER A 27 -53.30 -46.74 38.89
CA SER A 27 -51.96 -46.22 38.98
C SER A 27 -51.95 -44.71 39.37
N PRO A 28 -50.85 -44.15 39.88
CA PRO A 28 -50.72 -42.71 40.14
C PRO A 28 -51.04 -41.88 38.92
N GLN A 29 -50.61 -42.30 37.70
CA GLN A 29 -50.92 -41.62 36.45
C GLN A 29 -52.43 -41.70 36.12
N ALA A 30 -53.13 -42.71 36.56
CA ALA A 30 -54.59 -42.78 36.45
C ALA A 30 -55.27 -41.77 37.38
N GLU A 31 -54.71 -41.54 38.58
CA GLU A 31 -55.18 -40.42 39.45
C GLU A 31 -55.06 -39.06 38.77
N GLU A 32 -53.91 -38.80 38.13
CA GLU A 32 -53.68 -37.53 37.42
C GLU A 32 -54.57 -37.41 36.17
N LEU A 33 -54.70 -38.47 35.39
CA LEU A 33 -55.44 -38.44 34.13
C LEU A 33 -56.96 -38.30 34.38
N PHE A 34 -57.52 -39.05 35.32
CA PHE A 34 -58.98 -39.12 35.55
C PHE A 34 -59.45 -38.22 36.70
N GLY A 35 -58.54 -37.81 37.61
CA GLY A 35 -58.84 -36.94 38.74
C GLY A 35 -59.42 -37.62 39.95
N TYR A 36 -59.51 -38.95 39.98
CA TYR A 36 -59.98 -39.76 41.13
C TYR A 36 -58.78 -40.36 41.84
N THR A 37 -58.75 -40.31 43.16
CA THR A 37 -57.73 -41.02 43.94
C THR A 37 -57.98 -42.57 43.90
N ALA A 38 -56.93 -43.35 44.14
CA ALA A 38 -57.04 -44.80 44.18
C ALA A 38 -58.12 -45.26 45.20
N LYS A 39 -58.24 -44.57 46.33
CA LYS A 39 -59.27 -44.85 47.33
C LYS A 39 -60.69 -44.67 46.81
N GLU A 40 -60.90 -43.68 45.92
CA GLU A 40 -62.23 -43.41 45.35
C GLU A 40 -62.50 -44.30 44.14
N ALA A 41 -61.51 -44.77 43.43
CA ALA A 41 -61.63 -45.52 42.20
C ALA A 41 -61.72 -47.07 42.46
N LEU A 42 -60.95 -47.60 43.42
CA LEU A 42 -60.92 -49.05 43.68
C LEU A 42 -62.30 -49.59 44.08
N GLY A 43 -62.66 -50.67 43.47
CA GLY A 43 -63.94 -51.36 43.67
C GLY A 43 -65.11 -50.70 42.91
N GLN A 44 -64.94 -49.54 42.30
CA GLN A 44 -65.98 -48.89 41.48
C GLN A 44 -66.02 -49.50 40.07
N TYR A 45 -67.17 -49.39 39.41
CA TYR A 45 -67.25 -49.72 37.97
C TYR A 45 -66.56 -48.67 37.13
N ALA A 46 -65.53 -49.09 36.38
CA ALA A 46 -64.72 -48.19 35.61
C ALA A 46 -65.54 -47.41 34.59
N ALA A 47 -66.47 -48.00 33.90
CA ALA A 47 -67.32 -47.32 32.93
C ALA A 47 -68.17 -46.25 33.55
N ARG A 48 -68.74 -46.45 34.76
CA ARG A 48 -69.55 -45.44 35.47
C ARG A 48 -68.70 -44.24 35.97
N LEU A 49 -67.45 -44.52 36.30
CA LEU A 49 -66.55 -43.47 36.84
C LEU A 49 -65.99 -42.62 35.75
N MET A 50 -65.57 -43.22 34.61
CA MET A 50 -64.73 -42.52 33.60
C MET A 50 -65.48 -42.22 32.32
N VAL A 51 -66.69 -42.82 32.09
CA VAL A 51 -67.35 -42.69 30.80
C VAL A 51 -68.64 -41.88 30.92
N HIS A 52 -68.94 -41.09 29.88
CA HIS A 52 -70.24 -40.38 29.84
C HIS A 52 -71.38 -41.35 29.61
N GLU A 53 -72.53 -41.10 30.24
CA GLU A 53 -73.71 -41.96 30.18
C GLU A 53 -74.09 -42.44 28.77
N ARG A 54 -74.00 -41.52 27.77
CA ARG A 54 -74.29 -41.84 26.35
C ARG A 54 -73.38 -42.87 25.71
N HIS A 55 -72.24 -43.19 26.33
CA HIS A 55 -71.25 -44.10 25.80
C HIS A 55 -71.12 -45.42 26.65
N LEU A 56 -71.87 -45.52 27.72
CA LEU A 56 -71.79 -46.65 28.66
C LEU A 56 -72.05 -47.99 27.95
N GLU A 57 -73.06 -48.05 27.08
CA GLU A 57 -73.44 -49.29 26.35
C GLU A 57 -72.31 -49.71 25.43
N LEU A 58 -71.76 -48.79 24.61
CA LEU A 58 -70.65 -49.07 23.73
C LEU A 58 -69.39 -49.55 24.47
N VAL A 59 -69.04 -48.90 25.60
CA VAL A 59 -67.89 -49.33 26.39
C VAL A 59 -68.11 -50.68 27.07
N GLY A 60 -69.33 -51.00 27.48
CA GLY A 60 -69.71 -52.26 28.00
C GLY A 60 -69.57 -53.41 26.97
N GLU A 61 -70.00 -53.16 25.75
CA GLU A 61 -69.79 -54.08 24.61
C GLU A 61 -68.31 -54.32 24.28
N LEU A 62 -67.54 -53.27 24.19
CA LEU A 62 -66.08 -53.35 23.94
C LEU A 62 -65.37 -54.09 25.06
N PHE A 63 -65.70 -53.84 26.30
CA PHE A 63 -65.17 -54.56 27.45
C PHE A 63 -65.53 -56.06 27.43
N ALA A 64 -66.78 -56.37 27.20
CA ALA A 64 -67.27 -57.78 27.09
C ALA A 64 -66.60 -58.55 25.92
N ASP A 65 -66.34 -57.86 24.82
CA ASP A 65 -65.63 -58.44 23.68
C ASP A 65 -64.16 -58.74 24.00
N VAL A 66 -63.41 -57.82 24.61
CA VAL A 66 -62.04 -58.06 25.08
C VAL A 66 -61.97 -59.17 26.08
N MET A 67 -62.87 -59.24 26.99
CA MET A 67 -62.91 -60.32 28.00
C MET A 67 -63.24 -61.68 27.40
N ARG A 68 -64.16 -61.72 26.45
CA ARG A 68 -64.59 -62.99 25.79
C ARG A 68 -63.60 -63.53 24.78
N THR A 69 -63.08 -62.62 23.87
CA THR A 69 -62.25 -63.03 22.75
C THR A 69 -60.74 -63.01 23.05
N GLY A 70 -60.32 -62.24 24.01
CA GLY A 70 -58.92 -61.97 24.33
C GLY A 70 -58.22 -61.02 23.31
N GLN A 71 -58.94 -60.53 22.30
CA GLN A 71 -58.41 -59.56 21.36
C GLN A 71 -58.27 -58.18 22.03
N SER A 72 -57.12 -57.57 21.89
CA SER A 72 -56.91 -56.25 22.42
C SER A 72 -57.63 -55.18 21.56
N TRP A 73 -58.23 -54.20 22.21
CA TRP A 73 -58.83 -53.06 21.58
C TRP A 73 -57.91 -51.80 21.80
N ALA A 74 -57.73 -50.99 20.80
CA ALA A 74 -57.02 -49.75 20.89
C ALA A 74 -57.79 -48.64 20.13
N GLY A 75 -57.90 -47.46 20.73
CA GLY A 75 -58.59 -46.35 20.11
C GLY A 75 -58.74 -45.14 21.03
N GLY A 76 -59.07 -43.98 20.41
CA GLY A 76 -59.35 -42.77 21.14
C GLY A 76 -60.77 -42.71 21.67
N PHE A 77 -60.93 -42.38 22.96
CA PHE A 77 -62.24 -42.34 23.62
C PHE A 77 -62.41 -41.14 24.53
N PRO A 78 -63.56 -40.43 24.47
CA PRO A 78 -63.82 -39.32 25.36
C PRO A 78 -64.16 -39.78 26.76
N ILE A 79 -63.36 -39.49 27.74
CA ILE A 79 -63.55 -39.74 29.13
C ILE A 79 -64.09 -38.55 29.88
N ARG A 80 -64.81 -38.80 30.98
CA ARG A 80 -65.25 -37.80 31.94
C ARG A 80 -64.34 -37.84 33.17
N ARG A 81 -63.72 -36.69 33.47
CA ARG A 81 -62.95 -36.53 34.70
C ARG A 81 -63.85 -36.23 35.91
N LYS A 82 -63.25 -36.33 37.10
CA LYS A 82 -63.93 -36.01 38.38
C LYS A 82 -64.48 -34.58 38.43
N ASP A 83 -63.79 -33.64 37.85
CA ASP A 83 -64.19 -32.24 37.77
C ASP A 83 -65.29 -31.96 36.72
N GLY A 84 -65.78 -32.99 36.06
CA GLY A 84 -66.81 -32.90 35.02
C GLY A 84 -66.29 -32.57 33.64
N SER A 85 -64.99 -32.26 33.48
CA SER A 85 -64.37 -31.99 32.18
C SER A 85 -64.29 -33.28 31.35
N THR A 86 -64.31 -33.10 30.01
CA THR A 86 -64.15 -34.18 29.06
C THR A 86 -62.77 -34.14 28.42
N ARG A 87 -62.05 -35.25 28.41
CA ARG A 87 -60.78 -35.42 27.66
C ARG A 87 -60.88 -36.61 26.69
N VAL A 88 -60.21 -36.48 25.58
CA VAL A 88 -60.02 -37.61 24.68
C VAL A 88 -58.71 -38.30 25.07
N VAL A 89 -58.84 -39.60 25.38
CA VAL A 89 -57.77 -40.43 25.86
C VAL A 89 -57.61 -41.58 24.89
N GLU A 90 -56.40 -41.92 24.53
CA GLU A 90 -56.09 -43.16 23.80
C GLU A 90 -55.99 -44.28 24.79
N PHE A 91 -56.82 -45.31 24.54
CA PHE A 91 -56.83 -46.51 25.33
C PHE A 91 -56.28 -47.71 24.53
N ARG A 92 -55.61 -48.58 25.26
CA ARG A 92 -55.29 -49.89 24.82
C ARG A 92 -55.70 -50.87 25.90
N ASN A 93 -56.71 -51.70 25.60
CA ASN A 93 -57.25 -52.66 26.54
C ASN A 93 -56.84 -54.07 26.11
N MET A 94 -56.39 -54.87 27.05
CA MET A 94 -55.98 -56.25 26.82
C MET A 94 -56.41 -57.13 27.98
N ARG A 95 -56.72 -58.44 27.69
CA ARG A 95 -57.05 -59.40 28.69
C ARG A 95 -55.79 -59.97 29.36
N LEU A 96 -55.81 -60.03 30.67
CA LEU A 96 -54.79 -60.68 31.49
C LEU A 96 -55.43 -61.92 32.19
N LEU A 97 -54.61 -62.94 32.46
CA LEU A 97 -54.93 -64.09 33.24
C LEU A 97 -53.95 -64.16 34.41
N ASP A 98 -54.46 -64.40 35.61
CA ASP A 98 -53.59 -64.71 36.73
C ASP A 98 -53.23 -66.22 36.78
N ASP A 99 -52.31 -66.53 37.66
CA ASP A 99 -51.82 -67.91 37.83
C ASP A 99 -52.91 -68.91 38.24
N ARG A 100 -54.09 -68.43 38.62
CA ARG A 100 -55.27 -69.25 39.03
C ARG A 100 -56.35 -69.26 37.96
N GLY A 101 -56.09 -68.63 36.80
CA GLY A 101 -57.05 -68.63 35.69
C GLY A 101 -58.10 -67.50 35.80
N ALA A 102 -58.03 -66.65 36.79
CA ALA A 102 -58.90 -65.47 36.86
C ALA A 102 -58.60 -64.45 35.75
N VAL A 103 -59.65 -63.95 35.15
CA VAL A 103 -59.55 -63.01 33.99
C VAL A 103 -59.66 -61.57 34.47
N PHE A 104 -58.73 -60.80 34.02
CA PHE A 104 -58.67 -59.33 34.24
C PHE A 104 -58.53 -58.57 32.91
N ALA A 105 -58.92 -57.33 32.88
CA ALA A 105 -58.62 -56.45 31.77
C ALA A 105 -57.61 -55.39 32.21
N LEU A 106 -56.47 -55.29 31.51
CA LEU A 106 -55.55 -54.19 31.66
C LEU A 106 -55.90 -53.10 30.63
N GLY A 107 -56.22 -51.91 31.14
CA GLY A 107 -56.36 -50.71 30.35
C GLY A 107 -55.14 -49.80 30.52
N LEU A 108 -54.49 -49.53 29.44
CA LEU A 108 -53.45 -48.44 29.34
C LEU A 108 -54.10 -47.23 28.71
N ALA A 109 -53.94 -46.07 29.32
CA ALA A 109 -54.57 -44.82 28.87
C ALA A 109 -53.58 -43.71 28.85
N ALA A 110 -53.52 -42.94 27.74
CA ALA A 110 -52.70 -41.74 27.61
C ALA A 110 -53.53 -40.58 27.06
N ASP A 111 -53.23 -39.37 27.49
CA ASP A 111 -53.88 -38.16 26.97
C ASP A 111 -53.48 -38.02 25.48
N GLN A 112 -54.50 -37.97 24.60
CA GLN A 112 -54.28 -37.84 23.15
C GLN A 112 -53.46 -36.60 22.78
N SER A 113 -53.59 -35.51 23.53
CA SER A 113 -52.83 -34.28 23.30
C SER A 113 -51.34 -34.48 23.54
N THR A 114 -50.96 -35.31 24.53
CA THR A 114 -49.55 -35.59 24.83
C THR A 114 -48.93 -36.48 23.73
N VAL A 115 -49.65 -37.51 23.31
CA VAL A 115 -49.20 -38.39 22.21
C VAL A 115 -49.02 -37.60 20.93
N ARG A 116 -50.02 -36.81 20.54
CA ARG A 116 -49.93 -35.96 19.34
C ARG A 116 -48.80 -34.92 19.42
N ARG A 117 -48.54 -34.33 20.59
CA ARG A 117 -47.43 -33.40 20.76
C ARG A 117 -46.09 -34.09 20.50
N LEU A 118 -45.88 -35.28 21.08
CA LEU A 118 -44.67 -36.04 20.88
C LEU A 118 -44.48 -36.44 19.41
N GLU A 119 -45.57 -36.90 18.77
CA GLU A 119 -45.55 -37.21 17.33
C GLU A 119 -45.19 -35.98 16.49
N GLN A 120 -45.76 -34.80 16.85
CA GLN A 120 -45.45 -33.55 16.19
C GLN A 120 -44.01 -33.11 16.41
N ASP A 121 -43.49 -33.22 17.65
CA ASP A 121 -42.11 -32.85 17.98
C ASP A 121 -41.10 -33.74 17.25
N VAL A 122 -41.34 -35.07 17.17
CA VAL A 122 -40.52 -35.99 16.39
C VAL A 122 -40.59 -35.66 14.88
N ALA A 123 -41.80 -35.47 14.36
CA ALA A 123 -41.98 -35.14 12.93
C ALA A 123 -41.34 -33.79 12.57
N LEU A 124 -41.43 -32.82 13.47
CA LEU A 124 -40.75 -31.51 13.28
C LEU A 124 -39.23 -31.66 13.28
N SER A 125 -38.69 -32.40 14.27
CA SER A 125 -37.24 -32.64 14.36
C SER A 125 -36.72 -33.38 13.10
N GLU A 126 -37.43 -34.42 12.64
CA GLU A 126 -37.07 -35.09 11.38
C GLU A 126 -37.10 -34.17 10.18
N ARG A 127 -38.13 -33.31 10.06
CA ARG A 127 -38.21 -32.34 8.95
C ARG A 127 -37.09 -31.31 9.01
N MET A 128 -36.75 -30.79 10.18
CA MET A 128 -35.65 -29.84 10.35
C MET A 128 -34.32 -30.46 9.90
N VAL A 129 -34.02 -31.70 10.28
CA VAL A 129 -32.79 -32.38 9.84
C VAL A 129 -32.81 -32.65 8.34
N LYS A 130 -33.93 -33.17 7.79
CA LYS A 130 -34.06 -33.48 6.36
C LYS A 130 -34.01 -32.26 5.45
N GLN A 131 -34.56 -31.13 5.90
CA GLN A 131 -34.61 -29.87 5.11
C GLN A 131 -33.42 -28.95 5.36
N SER A 132 -32.54 -29.27 6.32
CA SER A 132 -31.34 -28.49 6.59
C SER A 132 -30.47 -28.41 5.33
N PRO A 133 -30.01 -27.21 4.94
CA PRO A 133 -29.01 -27.06 3.88
C PRO A 133 -27.63 -27.52 4.28
N MET A 134 -27.35 -27.63 5.58
CA MET A 134 -26.09 -28.15 6.12
C MET A 134 -26.04 -29.66 6.05
N GLY A 135 -24.91 -30.22 5.66
CA GLY A 135 -24.65 -31.63 5.75
C GLY A 135 -24.58 -32.07 7.22
N LEU A 136 -25.48 -32.96 7.64
CA LEU A 136 -25.53 -33.45 9.01
C LEU A 136 -25.32 -34.96 9.03
N ALA A 137 -24.50 -35.44 9.98
CA ALA A 137 -24.31 -36.86 10.25
C ALA A 137 -24.24 -37.12 11.75
N VAL A 138 -24.54 -38.36 12.11
CA VAL A 138 -24.25 -38.92 13.43
C VAL A 138 -23.27 -40.06 13.23
N LEU A 139 -22.17 -40.04 13.97
CA LEU A 139 -21.20 -41.12 14.06
C LEU A 139 -21.36 -41.83 15.40
N ASP A 140 -21.20 -43.16 15.41
CA ASP A 140 -21.12 -43.93 16.64
C ASP A 140 -19.78 -43.73 17.38
N THR A 141 -19.62 -44.34 18.54
CA THR A 141 -18.37 -44.28 19.33
C THR A 141 -17.16 -44.90 18.63
N ARG A 142 -17.38 -45.66 17.54
CA ARG A 142 -16.35 -46.24 16.67
C ARG A 142 -16.12 -45.43 15.40
N LEU A 143 -16.71 -44.22 15.32
CA LEU A 143 -16.65 -43.29 14.19
C LEU A 143 -17.24 -43.90 12.89
N ARG A 144 -18.27 -44.75 13.00
CA ARG A 144 -19.04 -45.22 11.87
C ARG A 144 -20.31 -44.39 11.71
N PHE A 145 -20.68 -44.11 10.49
CA PHE A 145 -21.92 -43.37 10.20
C PHE A 145 -23.15 -44.16 10.69
N VAL A 146 -23.97 -43.54 11.52
CA VAL A 146 -25.27 -44.02 11.98
C VAL A 146 -26.36 -43.50 11.07
N THR A 147 -26.35 -42.20 10.78
CA THR A 147 -27.34 -41.54 9.92
C THR A 147 -26.75 -40.30 9.28
N VAL A 148 -27.26 -39.92 8.13
CA VAL A 148 -26.92 -38.71 7.38
C VAL A 148 -28.21 -38.07 6.86
N ASN A 149 -28.16 -36.77 6.62
CA ASN A 149 -29.27 -36.06 6.00
C ASN A 149 -29.06 -35.91 4.47
N PRO A 150 -30.12 -35.54 3.70
CA PRO A 150 -30.01 -35.37 2.25
C PRO A 150 -28.99 -34.30 1.79
N ALA A 151 -28.66 -33.33 2.64
CA ALA A 151 -27.65 -32.36 2.32
C ALA A 151 -26.25 -32.97 2.32
N LEU A 152 -25.95 -33.86 3.27
CA LEU A 152 -24.66 -34.56 3.31
C LEU A 152 -24.53 -35.53 2.14
N GLU A 153 -25.61 -36.22 1.74
CA GLU A 153 -25.62 -37.08 0.55
C GLU A 153 -25.20 -36.27 -0.71
N ARG A 154 -25.73 -35.07 -0.86
CA ARG A 154 -25.33 -34.16 -1.98
C ARG A 154 -23.87 -33.72 -1.90
N ILE A 155 -23.38 -33.39 -0.70
CA ILE A 155 -21.99 -32.94 -0.50
C ILE A 155 -21.01 -34.10 -0.78
N THR A 156 -21.31 -35.29 -0.31
CA THR A 156 -20.41 -36.46 -0.45
C THR A 156 -20.59 -37.17 -1.79
N GLY A 157 -21.77 -37.07 -2.40
CA GLY A 157 -22.15 -37.89 -3.58
C GLY A 157 -22.47 -39.34 -3.27
N VAL A 158 -22.62 -39.70 -1.99
CA VAL A 158 -22.90 -41.06 -1.52
C VAL A 158 -24.29 -41.07 -0.89
N PRO A 159 -25.20 -42.02 -1.24
CA PRO A 159 -26.52 -42.13 -0.63
C PRO A 159 -26.43 -42.58 0.84
N ALA A 160 -27.49 -42.34 1.63
CA ALA A 160 -27.51 -42.65 3.05
C ALA A 160 -27.15 -44.13 3.36
N ASP A 161 -27.67 -45.06 2.56
CA ASP A 161 -27.34 -46.48 2.68
C ASP A 161 -25.85 -46.78 2.41
N GLY A 162 -25.22 -45.97 1.61
CA GLY A 162 -23.79 -46.04 1.33
C GLY A 162 -22.90 -45.50 2.47
N HIS A 163 -23.46 -44.75 3.40
CA HIS A 163 -22.78 -44.25 4.61
C HIS A 163 -22.96 -45.24 5.78
N ALA A 164 -24.15 -45.77 5.97
CA ALA A 164 -24.52 -46.53 7.18
C ALA A 164 -23.52 -47.64 7.52
N GLY A 165 -23.00 -47.62 8.74
CA GLY A 165 -22.04 -48.58 9.28
C GLY A 165 -20.62 -48.49 8.75
N ARG A 166 -20.32 -47.61 7.78
CA ARG A 166 -18.98 -47.37 7.20
C ARG A 166 -18.21 -46.32 7.96
N THR A 167 -16.89 -46.35 7.85
CA THR A 167 -15.98 -45.35 8.43
C THR A 167 -15.85 -44.12 7.52
N LEU A 168 -15.29 -43.07 8.07
CA LEU A 168 -15.00 -41.83 7.31
C LEU A 168 -14.13 -42.09 6.07
N GLY A 169 -13.05 -42.90 6.22
CA GLY A 169 -12.14 -43.20 5.12
C GLY A 169 -12.75 -44.08 4.02
N GLU A 170 -13.72 -44.96 4.37
CA GLU A 170 -14.43 -45.78 3.38
C GLU A 170 -15.42 -44.98 2.54
N VAL A 171 -15.92 -43.85 3.06
CA VAL A 171 -16.90 -42.99 2.38
C VAL A 171 -16.22 -41.84 1.67
N LEU A 172 -15.17 -41.27 2.27
CA LEU A 172 -14.51 -40.01 1.83
C LEU A 172 -13.00 -40.21 1.59
N PRO A 173 -12.59 -41.13 0.69
CA PRO A 173 -11.18 -41.48 0.52
C PRO A 173 -10.30 -40.35 -0.05
N LEU A 174 -10.91 -39.24 -0.53
CA LEU A 174 -10.22 -38.09 -1.10
C LEU A 174 -10.01 -36.95 -0.09
N LEU A 175 -10.42 -37.14 1.17
CA LEU A 175 -10.20 -36.21 2.27
C LEU A 175 -9.12 -36.75 3.22
N ASP A 176 -8.53 -35.86 4.02
CA ASP A 176 -7.66 -36.24 5.15
C ASP A 176 -8.54 -36.79 6.29
N THR A 177 -8.96 -38.06 6.11
CA THR A 177 -9.84 -38.74 7.06
C THR A 177 -9.15 -39.13 8.36
N ASP A 178 -7.82 -39.20 8.40
CA ASP A 178 -7.08 -39.51 9.63
C ASP A 178 -7.10 -38.32 10.58
N ALA A 179 -6.88 -37.10 10.07
CA ALA A 179 -7.02 -35.86 10.85
C ALA A 179 -8.45 -35.67 11.35
N LEU A 180 -9.46 -35.93 10.50
CA LEU A 180 -10.87 -35.85 10.84
C LEU A 180 -11.26 -36.88 11.92
N ALA A 181 -10.80 -38.11 11.80
CA ALA A 181 -11.01 -39.16 12.80
C ALA A 181 -10.33 -38.84 14.13
N ALA A 182 -9.12 -38.26 14.10
CA ALA A 182 -8.43 -37.80 15.31
C ALA A 182 -9.20 -36.68 16.01
N ALA A 183 -9.73 -35.70 15.26
CA ALA A 183 -10.57 -34.64 15.81
C ALA A 183 -11.85 -35.20 16.44
N ALA A 184 -12.55 -36.10 15.74
CA ALA A 184 -13.76 -36.75 16.27
C ALA A 184 -13.50 -37.58 17.54
N ARG A 185 -12.38 -38.30 17.62
CA ARG A 185 -11.97 -39.00 18.85
C ARG A 185 -11.73 -38.03 20.01
N ARG A 186 -11.02 -36.96 19.80
CA ARG A 186 -10.82 -35.93 20.84
C ARG A 186 -12.15 -35.40 21.37
N VAL A 187 -13.11 -35.11 20.48
CA VAL A 187 -14.45 -34.67 20.88
C VAL A 187 -15.18 -35.72 21.71
N LEU A 188 -15.10 -36.98 21.33
CA LEU A 188 -15.70 -38.10 22.10
C LEU A 188 -15.06 -38.23 23.48
N ASP A 189 -13.74 -38.12 23.58
CA ASP A 189 -12.99 -38.32 24.84
C ASP A 189 -13.15 -37.14 25.79
N THR A 190 -13.01 -35.90 25.28
CA THR A 190 -12.95 -34.69 26.11
C THR A 190 -14.31 -34.02 26.29
N GLY A 191 -15.25 -34.21 25.35
CA GLY A 191 -16.51 -33.46 25.27
C GLY A 191 -16.36 -32.02 24.74
N THR A 192 -15.14 -31.58 24.47
CA THR A 192 -14.90 -30.24 23.91
C THR A 192 -15.25 -30.25 22.42
N PRO A 193 -16.21 -29.42 21.97
CA PRO A 193 -16.60 -29.38 20.56
C PRO A 193 -15.51 -28.80 19.66
N VAL A 194 -15.46 -29.24 18.42
CA VAL A 194 -14.78 -28.54 17.31
C VAL A 194 -15.82 -27.70 16.62
N ILE A 195 -15.52 -26.42 16.38
CA ILE A 195 -16.48 -25.49 15.80
C ILE A 195 -15.80 -24.74 14.65
N ASP A 196 -16.45 -24.73 13.47
CA ASP A 196 -16.06 -23.97 12.29
C ASP A 196 -14.62 -24.21 11.82
N GLU A 197 -14.10 -25.44 11.98
CA GLU A 197 -12.77 -25.78 11.49
C GLU A 197 -12.80 -25.97 9.95
N PRO A 198 -11.92 -25.27 9.20
CA PRO A 198 -11.92 -25.38 7.75
C PRO A 198 -11.37 -26.75 7.31
N LEU A 199 -12.14 -27.44 6.48
CA LEU A 199 -11.78 -28.70 5.86
C LEU A 199 -11.70 -28.51 4.34
N VAL A 200 -10.50 -28.67 3.79
CA VAL A 200 -10.26 -28.54 2.35
C VAL A 200 -10.04 -29.92 1.74
N GLY A 201 -10.63 -30.19 0.59
CA GLY A 201 -10.41 -31.43 -0.14
C GLY A 201 -11.47 -31.71 -1.19
N ARG A 202 -11.56 -32.99 -1.60
CA ARG A 202 -12.44 -33.44 -2.67
C ARG A 202 -13.39 -34.50 -2.13
N THR A 203 -14.54 -34.58 -2.76
CA THR A 203 -15.51 -35.64 -2.44
C THR A 203 -15.84 -36.45 -3.70
N PRO A 204 -16.43 -37.64 -3.57
CA PRO A 204 -16.92 -38.39 -4.72
C PRO A 204 -17.93 -37.63 -5.60
N ALA A 205 -18.63 -36.63 -5.03
CA ALA A 205 -19.52 -35.75 -5.79
C ALA A 205 -18.78 -34.80 -6.75
N ASP A 206 -17.54 -34.39 -6.38
CA ASP A 206 -16.72 -33.47 -7.17
C ASP A 206 -15.23 -33.86 -7.00
N PRO A 207 -14.77 -34.90 -7.72
CA PRO A 207 -13.43 -35.45 -7.53
C PRO A 207 -12.31 -34.62 -8.12
N ASP A 208 -12.64 -33.72 -9.02
CA ASP A 208 -11.66 -32.93 -9.78
C ASP A 208 -11.42 -31.53 -9.16
N ARG A 209 -12.27 -31.12 -8.20
CA ARG A 209 -12.24 -29.76 -7.66
C ARG A 209 -12.11 -29.76 -6.14
N ASP A 210 -11.14 -29.02 -5.65
CA ASP A 210 -11.03 -28.76 -4.21
C ASP A 210 -12.16 -27.84 -3.75
N ARG A 211 -12.82 -28.23 -2.66
CA ARG A 211 -13.85 -27.47 -1.97
C ARG A 211 -13.42 -27.20 -0.53
N THR A 212 -13.98 -26.16 0.04
CA THR A 212 -13.75 -25.81 1.45
C THR A 212 -15.07 -25.90 2.20
N TRP A 213 -15.06 -26.69 3.27
CA TRP A 213 -16.21 -26.81 4.18
C TRP A 213 -15.84 -26.29 5.56
N SER A 214 -16.82 -25.71 6.26
CA SER A 214 -16.76 -25.50 7.71
C SER A 214 -17.27 -26.77 8.39
N LEU A 215 -16.40 -27.39 9.20
CA LEU A 215 -16.67 -28.59 9.97
C LEU A 215 -16.95 -28.26 11.43
N SER A 216 -18.04 -28.77 11.98
CA SER A 216 -18.24 -28.77 13.44
C SER A 216 -18.58 -30.17 13.95
N LEU A 217 -18.02 -30.49 15.11
CA LEU A 217 -18.16 -31.81 15.77
C LEU A 217 -18.63 -31.59 17.21
N TYR A 218 -19.67 -32.31 17.60
CA TYR A 218 -20.24 -32.24 18.94
C TYR A 218 -20.42 -33.67 19.50
N ARG A 219 -20.09 -33.88 20.79
CA ARG A 219 -20.39 -35.15 21.47
C ARG A 219 -21.88 -35.27 21.74
N LEU A 220 -22.44 -36.41 21.43
CA LEU A 220 -23.83 -36.76 21.73
C LEU A 220 -23.87 -37.69 22.96
N GLU A 221 -24.73 -37.32 23.90
CA GLU A 221 -24.94 -38.08 25.15
C GLU A 221 -26.44 -38.41 25.34
N ASP A 222 -26.72 -39.49 26.04
CA ASP A 222 -28.08 -39.78 26.49
C ASP A 222 -28.41 -38.98 27.77
N ALA A 223 -29.66 -39.11 28.25
CA ALA A 223 -30.12 -38.47 29.47
C ALA A 223 -29.38 -38.94 30.75
N MET A 224 -28.63 -40.01 30.67
CA MET A 224 -27.81 -40.59 31.76
C MET A 224 -26.36 -40.15 31.68
N GLY A 225 -25.95 -39.40 30.63
CA GLY A 225 -24.57 -38.96 30.37
C GLY A 225 -23.72 -40.02 29.68
N ASN A 226 -24.29 -41.09 29.15
CA ASN A 226 -23.53 -42.04 28.36
C ASN A 226 -23.29 -41.50 26.96
N VAL A 227 -22.05 -41.64 26.46
CA VAL A 227 -21.67 -41.18 25.13
C VAL A 227 -22.31 -42.07 24.07
N LEU A 228 -23.16 -41.50 23.25
CA LEU A 228 -23.83 -42.14 22.13
C LEU A 228 -23.00 -42.09 20.84
N GLY A 229 -22.20 -41.04 20.68
CA GLY A 229 -21.42 -40.81 19.47
C GLY A 229 -21.11 -39.33 19.25
N ALA A 230 -20.88 -38.95 18.01
CA ALA A 230 -20.62 -37.57 17.63
C ALA A 230 -21.59 -37.07 16.54
N ALA A 231 -22.11 -35.87 16.70
CA ALA A 231 -22.79 -35.14 15.63
C ALA A 231 -21.76 -34.38 14.80
N VAL A 232 -21.92 -34.46 13.49
CA VAL A 232 -21.09 -33.76 12.49
C VAL A 232 -21.97 -32.78 11.75
N SER A 233 -21.55 -31.56 11.64
CA SER A 233 -22.13 -30.61 10.68
C SER A 233 -21.09 -30.13 9.68
N LEU A 234 -21.48 -30.03 8.42
CA LEU A 234 -20.64 -29.67 7.30
C LEU A 234 -21.34 -28.61 6.45
N VAL A 235 -20.74 -27.44 6.32
CA VAL A 235 -21.28 -26.33 5.54
C VAL A 235 -20.31 -26.02 4.41
N ASP A 236 -20.78 -25.99 3.17
CA ASP A 236 -19.95 -25.56 2.03
C ASP A 236 -19.72 -24.05 2.13
N ILE A 237 -18.47 -23.67 2.35
CA ILE A 237 -18.01 -22.27 2.43
C ILE A 237 -17.05 -21.93 1.28
N THR A 238 -16.98 -22.73 0.23
CA THR A 238 -16.01 -22.58 -0.88
C THR A 238 -16.06 -21.18 -1.47
N ALA A 239 -17.26 -20.71 -1.83
CA ALA A 239 -17.43 -19.38 -2.41
C ALA A 239 -17.06 -18.26 -1.41
N GLN A 240 -17.45 -18.41 -0.15
CA GLN A 240 -17.13 -17.43 0.90
C GLN A 240 -15.62 -17.40 1.19
N HIS A 241 -14.99 -18.56 1.26
CA HIS A 241 -13.54 -18.67 1.48
C HIS A 241 -12.76 -18.07 0.32
N GLN A 242 -13.13 -18.39 -0.92
CA GLN A 242 -12.52 -17.80 -2.13
C GLN A 242 -12.67 -16.27 -2.14
N ALA A 243 -13.87 -15.75 -1.91
CA ALA A 243 -14.11 -14.31 -1.84
C ALA A 243 -13.29 -13.64 -0.72
N SER A 244 -13.11 -14.30 0.43
CA SER A 244 -12.29 -13.78 1.53
C SER A 244 -10.80 -13.72 1.15
N VAL A 245 -10.27 -14.75 0.50
CA VAL A 245 -8.88 -14.80 0.02
C VAL A 245 -8.65 -13.73 -1.06
N GLU A 246 -9.58 -13.61 -2.01
CA GLU A 246 -9.51 -12.56 -3.05
C GLU A 246 -9.55 -11.16 -2.44
N ALA A 247 -10.45 -10.92 -1.47
CA ALA A 247 -10.56 -9.64 -0.77
C ALA A 247 -9.29 -9.29 0.01
N GLU A 248 -8.68 -10.27 0.70
CA GLU A 248 -7.43 -10.05 1.44
C GLU A 248 -6.25 -9.76 0.49
N THR A 249 -6.17 -10.49 -0.63
CA THR A 249 -5.17 -10.24 -1.68
C THR A 249 -5.33 -8.84 -2.28
N ALA A 250 -6.59 -8.45 -2.61
CA ALA A 250 -6.89 -7.12 -3.12
C ALA A 250 -6.56 -6.03 -2.10
N ARG A 251 -6.89 -6.25 -0.82
CA ARG A 251 -6.58 -5.31 0.27
C ARG A 251 -5.08 -5.12 0.45
N ARG A 252 -4.31 -6.21 0.45
CA ARG A 252 -2.84 -6.16 0.53
C ARG A 252 -2.26 -5.39 -0.65
N ARG A 253 -2.74 -5.67 -1.88
CA ARG A 253 -2.32 -4.93 -3.08
C ARG A 253 -2.60 -3.43 -2.94
N LEU A 254 -3.80 -3.04 -2.52
CA LEU A 254 -4.15 -1.63 -2.31
C LEU A 254 -3.29 -0.97 -1.23
N ALA A 255 -2.93 -1.68 -0.17
CA ALA A 255 -2.05 -1.16 0.87
C ALA A 255 -0.64 -0.86 0.34
N VAL A 256 -0.05 -1.77 -0.46
CA VAL A 256 1.25 -1.56 -1.10
C VAL A 256 1.21 -0.38 -2.08
N ILE A 257 0.15 -0.26 -2.88
CA ILE A 257 -0.03 0.86 -3.82
C ILE A 257 -0.19 2.20 -3.07
N ALA A 258 -0.92 2.21 -1.95
CA ALA A 258 -1.08 3.41 -1.13
C ALA A 258 0.25 3.85 -0.49
N ASP A 259 1.02 2.91 0.07
CA ASP A 259 2.36 3.16 0.61
C ASP A 259 3.31 3.69 -0.48
N ALA A 260 3.31 3.05 -1.65
CA ALA A 260 4.08 3.51 -2.81
C ALA A 260 3.74 4.95 -3.20
N SER A 261 2.45 5.32 -3.19
CA SER A 261 2.00 6.67 -3.54
C SER A 261 2.50 7.75 -2.57
N ALA A 262 2.75 7.39 -1.32
CA ALA A 262 3.27 8.31 -0.31
C ALA A 262 4.81 8.41 -0.31
N ARG A 263 5.49 7.35 -0.77
CA ARG A 263 6.95 7.20 -0.65
C ARG A 263 7.70 7.44 -1.94
N ILE A 264 7.07 7.26 -3.11
CA ILE A 264 7.72 7.43 -4.43
C ILE A 264 7.49 8.86 -4.92
N GLY A 265 8.58 9.56 -5.27
CA GLY A 265 8.55 10.91 -5.84
C GLY A 265 8.49 11.99 -4.77
N THR A 266 9.14 11.79 -3.62
CA THR A 266 9.24 12.79 -2.55
C THR A 266 10.12 13.98 -2.94
N THR A 267 10.97 13.81 -3.95
CA THR A 267 11.87 14.84 -4.50
C THR A 267 11.85 14.80 -6.03
N LEU A 268 12.43 15.84 -6.66
CA LEU A 268 12.66 15.91 -8.10
C LEU A 268 14.06 15.40 -8.49
N GLU A 269 14.60 14.44 -7.74
CA GLU A 269 15.89 13.81 -8.02
C GLU A 269 15.68 12.40 -8.55
N LEU A 270 16.27 12.09 -9.71
CA LEU A 270 16.14 10.79 -10.39
C LEU A 270 16.59 9.62 -9.50
N GLU A 271 17.78 9.76 -8.91
CA GLU A 271 18.39 8.73 -8.08
C GLU A 271 17.57 8.46 -6.83
N ARG A 272 17.02 9.53 -6.22
CA ARG A 272 16.17 9.41 -5.03
C ARG A 272 14.88 8.69 -5.36
N THR A 273 14.21 9.08 -6.44
CA THR A 273 12.96 8.42 -6.89
C THR A 273 13.19 6.95 -7.23
N ALA A 274 14.31 6.62 -7.89
CA ALA A 274 14.69 5.25 -8.18
C ALA A 274 14.94 4.42 -6.91
N CYS A 275 15.60 5.01 -5.90
CA CYS A 275 15.79 4.38 -4.60
C CYS A 275 14.46 4.11 -3.88
N GLU A 276 13.56 5.08 -3.87
CA GLU A 276 12.24 4.97 -3.26
C GLU A 276 11.39 3.86 -3.90
N LEU A 277 11.43 3.73 -5.25
CA LEU A 277 10.79 2.61 -5.94
C LEU A 277 11.36 1.26 -5.51
N ALA A 278 12.69 1.13 -5.48
CA ALA A 278 13.34 -0.11 -5.09
C ALA A 278 13.07 -0.48 -3.63
N GLU A 279 12.98 0.52 -2.73
CA GLU A 279 12.64 0.34 -1.31
C GLU A 279 11.19 -0.09 -1.08
N VAL A 280 10.26 0.35 -1.92
CA VAL A 280 8.86 -0.11 -1.87
C VAL A 280 8.72 -1.53 -2.42
N ALA A 281 9.50 -1.87 -3.47
CA ALA A 281 9.45 -3.20 -4.07
C ALA A 281 10.04 -4.30 -3.16
N VAL A 282 10.92 -3.94 -2.21
CA VAL A 282 11.55 -4.87 -1.26
C VAL A 282 11.11 -4.51 0.17
N PRO A 283 10.64 -5.46 0.99
CA PRO A 283 10.54 -6.91 0.75
C PRO A 283 9.20 -7.39 0.15
N GLU A 284 8.25 -6.50 -0.10
CA GLU A 284 6.86 -6.85 -0.39
C GLU A 284 6.70 -7.70 -1.67
N LEU A 285 7.50 -7.40 -2.69
CA LEU A 285 7.39 -8.05 -4.00
C LEU A 285 8.59 -8.95 -4.32
N ALA A 286 9.80 -8.54 -3.95
CA ALA A 286 11.03 -9.22 -4.32
C ALA A 286 12.07 -9.22 -3.19
N ASP A 287 13.06 -10.10 -3.28
CA ASP A 287 14.22 -10.11 -2.36
C ASP A 287 15.32 -9.13 -2.82
N VAL A 288 15.35 -8.83 -4.11
CA VAL A 288 16.24 -7.83 -4.71
C VAL A 288 15.49 -7.08 -5.80
N ALA A 289 15.56 -5.75 -5.74
CA ALA A 289 15.04 -4.85 -6.78
C ALA A 289 16.16 -3.96 -7.31
N ALA A 290 16.21 -3.79 -8.62
CA ALA A 290 17.07 -2.81 -9.29
C ALA A 290 16.22 -1.91 -10.19
N VAL A 291 16.59 -0.63 -10.23
CA VAL A 291 15.97 0.36 -11.12
C VAL A 291 17.03 0.82 -12.11
N ASP A 292 16.80 0.47 -13.35
CA ASP A 292 17.71 0.68 -14.46
C ASP A 292 17.07 1.60 -15.50
N LEU A 293 17.69 2.74 -15.82
CA LEU A 293 17.23 3.64 -16.87
C LEU A 293 18.13 3.54 -18.11
N LEU A 294 17.56 3.80 -19.28
CA LEU A 294 18.32 4.03 -20.49
C LEU A 294 19.17 5.28 -20.34
N ASP A 295 20.46 5.19 -20.64
CA ASP A 295 21.40 6.30 -20.51
C ASP A 295 20.99 7.52 -21.34
N ALA A 296 20.48 7.28 -22.56
CA ALA A 296 19.90 8.33 -23.39
C ALA A 296 18.78 9.13 -22.69
N VAL A 297 17.95 8.44 -21.90
CA VAL A 297 16.85 9.06 -21.13
C VAL A 297 17.41 9.98 -20.04
N VAL A 298 18.44 9.53 -19.32
CA VAL A 298 19.09 10.32 -18.27
C VAL A 298 19.76 11.57 -18.87
N GLU A 299 20.31 11.45 -20.08
CA GLU A 299 20.92 12.58 -20.81
C GLU A 299 19.91 13.45 -21.57
N GLY A 300 18.60 13.20 -21.43
CA GLY A 300 17.55 13.97 -22.09
C GLY A 300 17.43 13.70 -23.60
N ARG A 301 18.01 12.64 -24.10
CA ARG A 301 17.93 12.22 -25.51
C ARG A 301 16.78 11.24 -25.73
N PRO A 302 16.14 11.24 -26.92
CA PRO A 302 15.16 10.22 -27.27
C PRO A 302 15.77 8.80 -27.23
N SER A 303 15.02 7.84 -26.69
CA SER A 303 15.48 6.46 -26.58
C SER A 303 14.57 5.51 -27.37
N THR A 304 14.95 5.20 -28.59
CA THR A 304 14.32 4.14 -29.38
C THR A 304 15.34 3.07 -29.67
N LEU A 305 15.10 1.83 -29.20
CA LEU A 305 15.97 0.69 -29.46
C LEU A 305 15.48 -0.09 -30.68
N GLY A 306 16.36 -0.34 -31.61
CA GLY A 306 16.10 -1.22 -32.77
C GLY A 306 15.96 -2.70 -32.37
N PRO A 307 15.41 -3.56 -33.24
CA PRO A 307 15.08 -4.96 -32.92
C PRO A 307 16.28 -5.86 -32.48
N ALA A 308 17.51 -5.52 -32.85
CA ALA A 308 18.70 -6.26 -32.48
C ALA A 308 19.77 -5.38 -31.79
N GLU A 309 19.35 -4.24 -31.26
CA GLU A 309 20.26 -3.26 -30.67
C GLU A 309 20.47 -3.55 -29.18
N SER A 310 21.72 -3.35 -28.75
CA SER A 310 22.08 -3.42 -27.32
C SER A 310 21.64 -2.15 -26.60
N ALA A 311 21.20 -2.27 -25.37
CA ALA A 311 20.80 -1.14 -24.57
C ALA A 311 21.97 -0.59 -23.73
N VAL A 312 22.21 0.71 -23.79
CA VAL A 312 23.07 1.40 -22.82
C VAL A 312 22.23 1.76 -21.62
N ILE A 313 22.50 1.12 -20.50
CA ILE A 313 21.71 1.22 -19.29
C ILE A 313 22.55 1.83 -18.17
N ARG A 314 21.95 2.75 -17.42
CA ARG A 314 22.51 3.31 -16.19
C ARG A 314 21.73 2.76 -15.00
N ALA A 315 22.43 2.05 -14.11
CA ALA A 315 21.87 1.61 -12.84
C ALA A 315 21.65 2.81 -11.93
N LEU A 316 20.42 3.07 -11.49
CA LEU A 316 20.11 4.16 -10.58
C LEU A 316 19.97 3.71 -9.13
N ALA A 317 19.36 2.55 -8.91
CA ALA A 317 19.16 2.02 -7.58
C ALA A 317 19.24 0.49 -7.56
N VAL A 318 19.76 -0.05 -6.47
CA VAL A 318 19.71 -1.48 -6.14
C VAL A 318 19.38 -1.60 -4.67
N ARG A 319 18.34 -2.36 -4.33
CA ARG A 319 17.94 -2.63 -2.95
C ARG A 319 17.82 -4.14 -2.73
N PRO A 320 18.59 -4.71 -1.82
CA PRO A 320 18.41 -6.07 -1.33
C PRO A 320 17.59 -6.06 -0.05
N GLN A 321 16.95 -7.18 0.22
CA GLN A 321 16.45 -7.47 1.56
C GLN A 321 17.59 -7.72 2.55
N ASP A 322 18.73 -8.28 2.06
CA ASP A 322 19.97 -8.53 2.78
C ASP A 322 21.19 -8.39 1.88
N GLY A 323 22.40 -8.29 2.44
CA GLY A 323 23.70 -8.22 1.73
C GLY A 323 24.11 -9.51 1.03
N SER A 324 23.27 -10.04 0.13
CA SER A 324 23.48 -11.31 -0.58
C SER A 324 24.41 -11.18 -1.79
N ASP A 325 24.88 -12.33 -2.33
CA ASP A 325 25.64 -12.40 -3.58
C ASP A 325 24.83 -11.84 -4.77
N ALA A 326 23.51 -11.84 -4.70
CA ALA A 326 22.64 -11.25 -5.72
C ALA A 326 22.85 -9.74 -5.89
N VAL A 327 23.19 -9.02 -4.81
CA VAL A 327 23.54 -7.59 -4.86
C VAL A 327 24.85 -7.35 -5.58
N ARG A 328 25.85 -8.21 -5.31
CA ARG A 328 27.16 -8.14 -5.98
C ARG A 328 27.06 -8.44 -7.46
N ALA A 329 26.02 -9.16 -7.88
CA ALA A 329 25.74 -9.44 -9.28
C ALA A 329 25.11 -8.25 -10.03
N ALA A 330 24.48 -7.30 -9.31
CA ALA A 330 23.89 -6.09 -9.87
C ALA A 330 24.96 -5.03 -10.18
N ASP A 331 24.64 -4.08 -11.05
CA ASP A 331 25.49 -2.91 -11.27
C ASP A 331 25.36 -1.93 -10.10
N SER A 332 26.51 -1.35 -9.71
CA SER A 332 26.50 -0.32 -8.68
C SER A 332 25.77 0.93 -9.18
N PRO A 333 25.01 1.63 -8.33
CA PRO A 333 24.37 2.88 -8.70
C PRO A 333 25.34 3.87 -9.36
N GLY A 334 24.89 4.53 -10.42
CA GLY A 334 25.69 5.43 -11.27
C GLY A 334 26.48 4.75 -12.38
N ARG A 335 26.62 3.43 -12.38
CA ARG A 335 27.36 2.70 -13.43
C ARG A 335 26.57 2.63 -14.72
N ILE A 336 27.25 2.93 -15.84
CA ILE A 336 26.72 2.77 -17.18
C ILE A 336 27.29 1.46 -17.75
N ALA A 337 26.42 0.63 -18.30
CA ALA A 337 26.80 -0.64 -18.89
C ALA A 337 26.05 -0.90 -20.21
N LEU A 338 26.72 -1.60 -21.14
CA LEU A 338 26.12 -2.05 -22.39
C LEU A 338 25.51 -3.44 -22.17
N TYR A 339 24.19 -3.53 -22.30
CA TYR A 339 23.46 -4.79 -22.22
C TYR A 339 23.16 -5.32 -23.62
N ALA A 340 23.55 -6.55 -23.88
CA ALA A 340 23.32 -7.21 -25.17
C ALA A 340 21.81 -7.37 -25.47
N ALA A 341 21.45 -7.45 -26.74
CA ALA A 341 20.06 -7.51 -27.20
C ALA A 341 19.28 -8.75 -26.71
N ASP A 342 19.98 -9.83 -26.35
CA ASP A 342 19.40 -11.09 -25.84
C ASP A 342 19.14 -11.11 -24.34
N ARG A 343 19.51 -10.04 -23.63
CA ARG A 343 19.21 -9.90 -22.19
C ARG A 343 17.73 -9.67 -21.95
N LEU A 344 17.18 -10.27 -20.88
CA LEU A 344 15.76 -10.15 -20.55
C LEU A 344 15.35 -8.72 -20.21
N VAL A 345 16.22 -7.97 -19.52
CA VAL A 345 15.97 -6.54 -19.26
C VAL A 345 15.99 -5.72 -20.54
N THR A 346 16.88 -6.04 -21.50
CA THR A 346 16.91 -5.38 -22.82
C THR A 346 15.67 -5.71 -23.64
N GLU A 347 15.19 -6.95 -23.56
CA GLU A 347 13.93 -7.38 -24.17
C GLU A 347 12.76 -6.58 -23.60
N CYS A 348 12.66 -6.48 -22.27
CA CYS A 348 11.65 -5.69 -21.56
C CYS A 348 11.63 -4.23 -22.02
N VAL A 349 12.79 -3.57 -22.04
CA VAL A 349 12.90 -2.15 -22.43
C VAL A 349 12.57 -1.95 -23.92
N ARG A 350 12.98 -2.87 -24.78
CA ARG A 350 12.75 -2.79 -26.22
C ARG A 350 11.29 -3.02 -26.60
N THR A 351 10.63 -3.99 -25.96
CA THR A 351 9.23 -4.35 -26.28
C THR A 351 8.23 -3.47 -25.54
N GLY A 352 8.62 -2.86 -24.42
CA GLY A 352 7.71 -2.19 -23.50
C GLY A 352 6.77 -3.16 -22.77
N GLU A 353 7.11 -4.47 -22.76
CA GLU A 353 6.34 -5.51 -22.13
C GLU A 353 7.09 -6.13 -20.94
N ALA A 354 6.34 -6.60 -19.94
CA ALA A 354 6.93 -7.30 -18.81
C ALA A 354 7.48 -8.66 -19.25
N VAL A 355 8.65 -9.04 -18.70
CA VAL A 355 9.30 -10.32 -18.93
C VAL A 355 9.28 -11.11 -17.63
N LEU A 356 8.47 -12.17 -17.58
CA LEU A 356 8.32 -13.06 -16.45
C LEU A 356 9.01 -14.39 -16.68
N VAL A 357 9.89 -14.80 -15.77
CA VAL A 357 10.49 -16.14 -15.70
C VAL A 357 10.15 -16.75 -14.33
N PRO A 358 9.02 -17.48 -14.22
CA PRO A 358 8.56 -18.02 -12.94
C PRO A 358 9.54 -19.02 -12.32
N ARG A 359 10.25 -19.79 -13.17
CA ARG A 359 11.26 -20.77 -12.73
C ARG A 359 12.52 -20.59 -13.55
N VAL A 360 13.50 -19.92 -12.94
CA VAL A 360 14.82 -19.66 -13.56
C VAL A 360 15.61 -20.96 -13.63
N LYS A 361 16.14 -21.27 -14.80
CA LYS A 361 17.05 -22.38 -15.06
C LYS A 361 18.46 -21.86 -15.30
N ASP A 362 19.46 -22.75 -15.29
CA ASP A 362 20.86 -22.39 -15.53
C ASP A 362 21.06 -21.71 -16.90
N GLU A 363 20.26 -22.06 -17.89
CA GLU A 363 20.27 -21.45 -19.23
C GLU A 363 19.75 -20.01 -19.26
N ASP A 364 18.95 -19.58 -18.25
CA ASP A 364 18.41 -18.23 -18.15
C ASP A 364 19.38 -17.27 -17.44
N LEU A 365 20.24 -17.78 -16.56
CA LEU A 365 21.17 -16.96 -15.79
C LEU A 365 22.05 -16.04 -16.64
N PRO A 366 22.63 -16.48 -17.78
CA PRO A 366 23.38 -15.59 -18.67
C PRO A 366 22.54 -14.48 -19.29
N ARG A 367 21.22 -14.66 -19.45
CA ARG A 367 20.31 -13.68 -20.02
C ARG A 367 19.82 -12.67 -18.96
N ILE A 368 19.81 -13.07 -17.68
CA ILE A 368 19.45 -12.21 -16.56
C ILE A 368 20.65 -11.39 -16.06
N ALA A 369 21.81 -12.03 -15.96
CA ALA A 369 23.00 -11.44 -15.38
C ALA A 369 23.72 -10.46 -16.32
N ARG A 370 24.39 -9.45 -15.78
CA ARG A 370 25.19 -8.46 -16.52
C ARG A 370 26.49 -9.04 -17.15
N SER A 371 27.03 -10.12 -16.57
CA SER A 371 28.25 -10.79 -16.98
C SER A 371 28.23 -12.27 -16.60
N ALA A 372 29.15 -13.05 -17.14
CA ALA A 372 29.29 -14.45 -16.75
C ALA A 372 29.59 -14.62 -15.24
N GLU A 373 30.39 -13.73 -14.66
CA GLU A 373 30.68 -13.72 -13.21
C GLU A 373 29.41 -13.42 -12.40
N ALA A 374 28.61 -12.44 -12.84
CA ALA A 374 27.35 -12.12 -12.22
C ALA A 374 26.34 -13.28 -12.32
N ALA A 375 26.35 -14.05 -13.42
CA ALA A 375 25.53 -15.26 -13.55
C ALA A 375 25.87 -16.31 -12.49
N VAL A 376 27.15 -16.53 -12.23
CA VAL A 376 27.62 -17.43 -11.16
C VAL A 376 27.18 -16.94 -9.78
N LEU A 377 27.26 -15.63 -9.52
CA LEU A 377 26.80 -15.05 -8.25
C LEU A 377 25.29 -15.20 -8.06
N LEU A 378 24.49 -14.97 -9.12
CA LEU A 378 23.03 -15.17 -9.06
C LEU A 378 22.66 -16.64 -8.80
N GLY A 379 23.35 -17.58 -9.44
CA GLY A 379 23.16 -19.02 -9.18
C GLY A 379 23.49 -19.38 -7.72
N ARG A 380 24.60 -18.86 -7.16
CA ARG A 380 24.96 -19.06 -5.75
C ARG A 380 23.99 -18.42 -4.78
N ALA A 381 23.43 -17.28 -5.15
CA ALA A 381 22.38 -16.61 -4.35
C ALA A 381 21.06 -17.36 -4.37
N GLY A 382 20.90 -18.41 -5.18
CA GLY A 382 19.67 -19.19 -5.29
C GLY A 382 18.56 -18.49 -6.05
N LEU A 383 18.92 -17.69 -7.08
CA LEU A 383 17.93 -17.07 -7.95
C LEU A 383 17.05 -18.13 -8.60
N HIS A 384 15.76 -18.15 -8.27
CA HIS A 384 14.81 -19.13 -8.78
C HIS A 384 13.62 -18.53 -9.53
N SER A 385 13.36 -17.21 -9.37
CA SER A 385 12.30 -16.52 -10.12
C SER A 385 12.72 -15.09 -10.44
N TYR A 386 12.34 -14.61 -11.64
CA TYR A 386 12.75 -13.33 -12.20
C TYR A 386 11.57 -12.61 -12.86
N LEU A 387 11.52 -11.30 -12.68
CA LEU A 387 10.55 -10.42 -13.32
C LEU A 387 11.20 -9.09 -13.69
N ALA A 388 11.07 -8.66 -14.95
CA ALA A 388 11.40 -7.31 -15.38
C ALA A 388 10.13 -6.60 -15.86
N VAL A 389 9.91 -5.37 -15.43
CA VAL A 389 8.76 -4.53 -15.82
C VAL A 389 9.26 -3.22 -16.41
N PRO A 390 8.71 -2.77 -17.55
CA PRO A 390 9.16 -1.53 -18.16
C PRO A 390 8.67 -0.31 -17.36
N LEU A 391 9.52 0.70 -17.27
CA LEU A 391 9.20 2.03 -16.79
C LEU A 391 8.75 2.88 -17.98
N ILE A 392 7.46 3.17 -18.06
CA ILE A 392 6.88 3.86 -19.22
C ILE A 392 6.20 5.15 -18.76
N ALA A 393 6.59 6.28 -19.36
CA ALA A 393 5.89 7.55 -19.20
C ALA A 393 5.65 8.20 -20.57
N ARG A 394 4.47 8.80 -20.76
CA ARG A 394 4.07 9.49 -22.01
C ARG A 394 4.28 8.66 -23.29
N GLY A 395 4.22 7.32 -23.19
CA GLY A 395 4.44 6.41 -24.31
C GLY A 395 5.91 6.14 -24.64
N GLU A 396 6.86 6.69 -23.88
CA GLU A 396 8.31 6.42 -23.98
C GLU A 396 8.73 5.41 -22.91
N VAL A 397 9.54 4.43 -23.27
CA VAL A 397 10.16 3.51 -22.31
C VAL A 397 11.41 4.17 -21.75
N LEU A 398 11.37 4.46 -20.45
CA LEU A 398 12.46 5.12 -19.73
C LEU A 398 13.54 4.12 -19.28
N GLY A 399 13.14 2.88 -18.98
CA GLY A 399 14.00 1.86 -18.41
C GLY A 399 13.21 0.66 -17.91
N ALA A 400 13.72 -0.02 -16.89
CA ALA A 400 13.06 -1.18 -16.30
C ALA A 400 13.23 -1.23 -14.77
N LEU A 401 12.22 -1.80 -14.11
CA LEU A 401 12.28 -2.32 -12.75
C LEU A 401 12.59 -3.82 -12.84
N ASP A 402 13.71 -4.24 -12.31
CA ASP A 402 14.26 -5.60 -12.35
C ASP A 402 14.14 -6.24 -10.96
N LEU A 403 13.37 -7.33 -10.86
CA LEU A 403 12.98 -7.99 -9.62
C LEU A 403 13.45 -9.43 -9.56
N LYS A 404 14.01 -9.85 -8.44
CA LYS A 404 14.60 -11.18 -8.23
C LYS A 404 14.12 -11.81 -6.93
N ARG A 405 13.71 -13.08 -6.98
CA ARG A 405 13.43 -13.91 -5.79
C ARG A 405 14.54 -14.94 -5.60
N THR A 406 15.15 -14.90 -4.43
CA THR A 406 16.25 -15.79 -4.03
C THR A 406 15.95 -16.54 -2.75
N ARG A 407 15.01 -16.05 -1.92
CA ARG A 407 14.61 -16.57 -0.60
C ARG A 407 13.11 -16.84 -0.52
N ASN A 408 12.29 -15.93 -1.00
CA ASN A 408 10.85 -16.12 -1.05
C ASN A 408 10.57 -17.38 -1.91
N PRO A 409 10.06 -18.49 -1.34
CA PRO A 409 9.96 -19.76 -2.07
C PRO A 409 8.89 -19.74 -3.18
N ALA A 410 7.96 -18.80 -3.15
CA ALA A 410 6.94 -18.66 -4.18
C ALA A 410 7.55 -18.07 -5.47
N PRO A 411 7.30 -18.64 -6.65
CA PRO A 411 7.66 -18.00 -7.91
C PRO A 411 6.83 -16.74 -8.15
N PHE A 412 7.31 -15.81 -8.98
CA PHE A 412 6.47 -14.72 -9.48
C PHE A 412 5.32 -15.26 -10.30
N ASP A 413 4.14 -14.65 -10.13
CA ASP A 413 2.91 -14.98 -10.86
C ASP A 413 2.34 -13.73 -11.58
N GLU A 414 1.19 -13.89 -12.24
CA GLU A 414 0.51 -12.80 -12.95
C GLU A 414 0.03 -11.67 -12.03
N ASP A 415 -0.29 -11.97 -10.79
CA ASP A 415 -0.67 -10.97 -9.78
C ASP A 415 0.54 -10.11 -9.38
N ASP A 416 1.72 -10.71 -9.23
CA ASP A 416 2.98 -10.00 -9.00
C ASP A 416 3.33 -9.10 -10.19
N VAL A 417 3.13 -9.57 -11.43
CA VAL A 417 3.33 -8.76 -12.64
C VAL A 417 2.43 -7.53 -12.65
N LEU A 418 1.16 -7.70 -12.29
CA LEU A 418 0.20 -6.59 -12.27
C LEU A 418 0.57 -5.56 -11.19
N LEU A 419 0.98 -6.01 -10.00
CA LEU A 419 1.43 -5.12 -8.92
C LEU A 419 2.73 -4.40 -9.31
N ALA A 420 3.70 -5.11 -9.88
CA ALA A 420 4.95 -4.52 -10.34
C ALA A 420 4.73 -3.46 -11.44
N ARG A 421 3.84 -3.73 -12.40
CA ARG A 421 3.45 -2.76 -13.43
C ARG A 421 2.81 -1.50 -12.85
N GLU A 422 1.97 -1.64 -11.82
CA GLU A 422 1.35 -0.50 -11.15
C GLU A 422 2.38 0.37 -10.42
N LEU A 423 3.32 -0.24 -9.70
CA LEU A 423 4.44 0.46 -9.05
C LEU A 423 5.34 1.15 -10.08
N ALA A 424 5.69 0.44 -11.15
CA ALA A 424 6.50 0.96 -12.26
C ALA A 424 5.83 2.15 -12.95
N ALA A 425 4.53 2.08 -13.22
CA ALA A 425 3.78 3.17 -13.85
C ALA A 425 3.80 4.45 -13.01
N ARG A 426 3.61 4.34 -11.68
CA ARG A 426 3.67 5.48 -10.75
C ARG A 426 5.06 6.09 -10.69
N ALA A 427 6.08 5.25 -10.51
CA ALA A 427 7.46 5.70 -10.47
C ALA A 427 7.89 6.35 -11.79
N SER A 428 7.45 5.82 -12.93
CA SER A 428 7.75 6.36 -14.25
C SER A 428 7.30 7.80 -14.43
N VAL A 429 6.12 8.16 -13.91
CA VAL A 429 5.63 9.55 -13.94
C VAL A 429 6.56 10.47 -13.14
N GLN A 430 6.98 10.03 -11.95
CA GLN A 430 7.87 10.84 -11.09
C GLN A 430 9.29 10.94 -11.66
N ILE A 431 9.81 9.85 -12.22
CA ILE A 431 11.10 9.81 -12.93
C ILE A 431 11.07 10.76 -14.12
N ASP A 432 10.00 10.75 -14.92
CA ASP A 432 9.86 11.65 -16.07
C ASP A 432 9.76 13.10 -15.64
N ASN A 433 9.02 13.42 -14.58
CA ASN A 433 8.97 14.77 -14.00
C ASN A 433 10.35 15.24 -13.52
N ALA A 434 11.08 14.38 -12.80
CA ALA A 434 12.43 14.67 -12.34
C ALA A 434 13.40 14.92 -13.53
N ARG A 435 13.34 14.07 -14.57
CA ARG A 435 14.10 14.22 -15.81
C ARG A 435 13.82 15.58 -16.49
N TRP A 436 12.55 15.91 -16.67
CA TRP A 436 12.14 17.17 -17.28
C TRP A 436 12.67 18.37 -16.49
N TYR A 437 12.55 18.32 -15.19
CA TYR A 437 13.04 19.37 -14.30
C TYR A 437 14.56 19.52 -14.41
N GLN A 438 15.33 18.42 -14.34
CA GLN A 438 16.79 18.47 -14.49
C GLN A 438 17.22 18.99 -15.86
N ASN A 439 16.54 18.58 -16.93
CA ASN A 439 16.85 19.04 -18.28
C ASN A 439 16.56 20.54 -18.47
N ALA A 440 15.42 21.00 -17.95
CA ALA A 440 15.09 22.43 -17.96
C ALA A 440 16.15 23.24 -17.20
N ARG A 441 16.54 22.76 -16.02
CA ARG A 441 17.61 23.36 -15.21
C ARG A 441 18.96 23.40 -15.93
N ASN A 442 19.39 22.27 -16.50
CA ASN A 442 20.66 22.19 -17.22
C ASN A 442 20.68 23.12 -18.45
N THR A 443 19.57 23.19 -19.17
CA THR A 443 19.41 24.12 -20.29
C THR A 443 19.52 25.57 -19.83
N ALA A 444 18.86 25.92 -18.75
CA ALA A 444 18.88 27.23 -18.16
C ALA A 444 20.28 27.63 -17.67
N LEU A 445 20.96 26.73 -16.94
CA LEU A 445 22.36 26.96 -16.51
C LEU A 445 23.35 27.08 -17.70
N THR A 446 23.11 26.33 -18.76
CA THR A 446 23.93 26.41 -19.97
C THR A 446 23.75 27.77 -20.68
N LEU A 447 22.51 28.24 -20.79
CA LEU A 447 22.19 29.56 -21.29
C LEU A 447 22.86 30.63 -20.44
N GLN A 448 22.71 30.62 -19.14
CA GLN A 448 23.31 31.56 -18.21
C GLN A 448 24.84 31.62 -18.37
N ARG A 449 25.52 30.46 -18.36
CA ARG A 449 26.96 30.36 -18.56
C ARG A 449 27.41 30.93 -19.92
N SER A 450 26.59 30.80 -20.97
CA SER A 450 26.88 31.37 -22.28
C SER A 450 26.73 32.89 -22.35
N LEU A 451 25.93 33.42 -21.44
CA LEU A 451 25.68 34.87 -21.34
C LEU A 451 26.67 35.60 -20.43
N LEU A 452 27.47 34.91 -19.62
CA LEU A 452 28.49 35.48 -18.74
C LEU A 452 29.87 35.48 -19.41
N PRO A 453 30.79 36.41 -19.05
CA PRO A 453 32.13 36.43 -19.59
C PRO A 453 32.91 35.19 -19.14
N SER A 454 33.53 34.51 -20.08
CA SER A 454 34.30 33.29 -19.77
C SER A 454 35.59 33.58 -19.01
N HIS A 455 36.23 34.71 -19.28
CA HIS A 455 37.44 35.23 -18.61
C HIS A 455 37.49 36.75 -18.77
N PRO A 456 37.91 37.49 -17.73
CA PRO A 456 38.13 38.93 -17.90
C PRO A 456 39.22 39.18 -18.97
N PRO A 457 39.01 40.13 -19.86
CA PRO A 457 40.00 40.47 -20.85
C PRO A 457 41.27 41.05 -20.21
N VAL A 458 42.39 40.98 -20.93
CA VAL A 458 43.61 41.69 -20.48
C VAL A 458 43.37 43.17 -20.53
N THR A 459 43.55 43.84 -19.40
CA THR A 459 43.30 45.28 -19.22
C THR A 459 44.61 46.05 -19.00
N THR A 460 44.68 47.28 -19.49
CA THR A 460 45.84 48.13 -19.30
C THR A 460 45.75 48.89 -17.98
N GLY A 461 46.76 48.77 -17.10
CA GLY A 461 46.79 49.47 -15.84
C GLY A 461 45.71 49.07 -14.82
N LEU A 462 45.16 47.89 -14.98
CA LEU A 462 44.13 47.35 -14.08
C LEU A 462 44.27 45.86 -13.91
N GLU A 463 44.37 45.36 -12.68
CA GLU A 463 44.21 43.95 -12.31
C GLU A 463 42.75 43.72 -11.95
N VAL A 464 42.18 42.61 -12.43
CA VAL A 464 40.77 42.29 -12.22
C VAL A 464 40.59 40.84 -11.77
N ALA A 465 39.78 40.61 -10.74
CA ALA A 465 39.29 39.32 -10.35
C ALA A 465 37.75 39.32 -10.25
N SER A 466 37.15 38.24 -10.58
CA SER A 466 35.67 38.13 -10.54
C SER A 466 35.19 36.74 -10.11
N ARG A 467 34.03 36.70 -9.52
CA ARG A 467 33.32 35.48 -9.19
C ARG A 467 31.83 35.62 -9.52
N TYR A 468 31.29 34.57 -10.00
CA TYR A 468 29.84 34.39 -10.15
C TYR A 468 29.41 33.13 -9.44
N GLN A 469 28.48 33.25 -8.50
CA GLN A 469 27.93 32.15 -7.75
C GLN A 469 26.41 32.11 -8.00
N PRO A 470 25.91 31.12 -8.76
CA PRO A 470 24.46 30.97 -8.94
C PRO A 470 23.76 30.70 -7.62
N ALA A 471 22.51 31.15 -7.49
CA ALA A 471 21.63 30.80 -6.38
C ALA A 471 21.59 29.29 -6.16
N GLY A 472 21.51 28.87 -4.89
CA GLY A 472 21.57 27.46 -4.47
C GLY A 472 20.50 26.55 -5.09
N ALA A 473 20.26 25.37 -4.50
CA ALA A 473 19.52 24.21 -5.01
C ALA A 473 18.12 24.42 -5.65
N THR A 474 17.52 25.59 -5.58
CA THR A 474 16.17 25.86 -6.10
C THR A 474 16.11 26.34 -7.54
N SER A 475 17.25 26.34 -8.27
CA SER A 475 17.23 26.21 -9.74
C SER A 475 16.68 27.37 -10.60
N GLU A 476 16.67 28.56 -10.14
CA GLU A 476 16.35 29.66 -11.03
C GLU A 476 17.62 30.28 -11.61
N VAL A 477 17.62 30.59 -12.90
CA VAL A 477 18.69 31.29 -13.59
C VAL A 477 18.60 32.75 -13.15
N GLY A 478 19.71 33.33 -12.70
CA GLY A 478 19.71 34.68 -12.14
C GLY A 478 19.73 35.79 -13.16
N GLY A 479 19.43 36.97 -12.63
CA GLY A 479 19.48 38.25 -13.32
C GLY A 479 20.80 38.98 -13.22
N ASP A 480 21.72 38.52 -12.39
CA ASP A 480 22.99 39.14 -12.08
C ASP A 480 24.00 39.06 -13.22
N TRP A 481 24.72 40.13 -13.45
CA TRP A 481 25.84 40.08 -14.38
C TRP A 481 26.95 41.03 -13.95
N PHE A 482 28.15 40.76 -14.45
CA PHE A 482 29.27 41.71 -14.49
C PHE A 482 29.92 41.69 -15.87
N ASP A 483 30.64 42.76 -16.24
CA ASP A 483 31.48 42.78 -17.42
C ASP A 483 32.69 43.67 -17.25
N VAL A 484 33.76 43.37 -17.97
CA VAL A 484 34.99 44.14 -18.06
C VAL A 484 35.23 44.42 -19.52
N ILE A 485 35.10 45.69 -19.93
CA ILE A 485 35.07 46.06 -21.34
C ILE A 485 36.28 46.96 -21.64
N PRO A 486 37.28 46.47 -22.42
CA PRO A 486 38.37 47.31 -22.90
C PRO A 486 37.83 48.43 -23.83
N LEU A 487 38.30 49.65 -23.63
CA LEU A 487 37.91 50.80 -24.41
C LEU A 487 39.12 51.39 -25.11
N ASP A 488 38.87 52.23 -26.10
CA ASP A 488 39.93 52.97 -26.81
C ASP A 488 40.79 53.86 -25.87
N GLY A 489 42.09 53.96 -26.17
CA GLY A 489 43.01 54.73 -25.36
C GLY A 489 43.46 54.07 -24.06
N GLY A 490 43.40 52.74 -23.98
CA GLY A 490 43.79 51.95 -22.78
C GLY A 490 42.85 52.08 -21.60
N ARG A 491 41.69 52.71 -21.78
CA ARG A 491 40.63 52.79 -20.76
C ARG A 491 39.92 51.46 -20.61
N THR A 492 39.32 51.21 -19.42
CA THR A 492 38.53 50.01 -19.14
C THR A 492 37.22 50.41 -18.49
N ALA A 493 36.13 49.88 -19.02
CA ALA A 493 34.84 49.98 -18.34
C ALA A 493 34.60 48.75 -17.49
N LEU A 494 34.00 48.96 -16.30
CA LEU A 494 33.58 47.96 -15.33
C LEU A 494 32.08 48.14 -15.13
N VAL A 495 31.35 47.05 -15.15
CA VAL A 495 29.91 47.08 -14.94
C VAL A 495 29.48 45.89 -14.09
N VAL A 496 28.57 46.16 -13.16
CA VAL A 496 27.84 45.13 -12.41
C VAL A 496 26.38 45.58 -12.38
N GLY A 497 25.49 44.64 -12.50
CA GLY A 497 24.07 44.90 -12.45
C GLY A 497 23.26 43.65 -12.09
N ASP A 498 22.01 43.90 -11.76
CA ASP A 498 21.05 42.88 -11.38
C ASP A 498 19.68 43.20 -11.97
N VAL A 499 19.03 42.20 -12.59
CA VAL A 499 17.67 42.28 -13.15
C VAL A 499 16.70 41.73 -12.13
N MET A 500 15.72 42.55 -11.73
CA MET A 500 14.67 42.12 -10.80
C MET A 500 13.96 40.85 -11.25
N GLY A 501 13.90 39.86 -10.33
CA GLY A 501 13.27 38.56 -10.55
C GLY A 501 14.27 37.50 -10.97
N SER A 502 13.78 36.31 -11.22
CA SER A 502 14.59 35.11 -11.49
C SER A 502 14.04 34.33 -12.68
N GLY A 503 14.80 33.35 -13.16
CA GLY A 503 14.40 32.47 -14.23
C GLY A 503 14.83 32.93 -15.63
N ILE A 504 14.38 32.22 -16.64
CA ILE A 504 14.79 32.41 -18.05
C ILE A 504 14.51 33.82 -18.54
N SER A 505 13.44 34.48 -18.08
CA SER A 505 13.08 35.83 -18.47
C SER A 505 14.09 36.84 -17.95
N ALA A 506 14.51 36.77 -16.69
CA ALA A 506 15.53 37.63 -16.08
C ALA A 506 16.88 37.46 -16.80
N ALA A 507 17.30 36.22 -17.05
CA ALA A 507 18.52 35.92 -17.79
C ALA A 507 18.49 36.46 -19.24
N ALA A 508 17.37 36.38 -19.93
CA ALA A 508 17.22 36.91 -21.27
C ALA A 508 17.33 38.44 -21.28
N THR A 509 16.73 39.12 -20.30
CA THR A 509 16.84 40.58 -20.09
C THR A 509 18.29 40.95 -19.75
N MET A 510 18.94 40.26 -18.83
CA MET A 510 20.34 40.41 -18.47
C MET A 510 21.26 40.34 -19.71
N GLY A 511 21.10 39.30 -20.54
CA GLY A 511 21.89 39.15 -21.76
C GLY A 511 21.71 40.31 -22.76
N ARG A 512 20.48 40.84 -22.88
CA ARG A 512 20.21 42.04 -23.71
C ARG A 512 20.87 43.30 -23.13
N LEU A 513 20.74 43.52 -21.82
CA LEU A 513 21.34 44.69 -21.15
C LEU A 513 22.87 44.66 -21.21
N ARG A 514 23.47 43.48 -20.97
CA ARG A 514 24.91 43.30 -21.10
C ARG A 514 25.40 43.60 -22.52
N THR A 515 24.73 43.08 -23.55
CA THR A 515 25.06 43.33 -24.95
C THR A 515 24.93 44.82 -25.31
N ALA A 516 23.85 45.47 -24.85
CA ALA A 516 23.63 46.89 -25.02
C ALA A 516 24.73 47.70 -24.32
N THR A 517 25.09 47.33 -23.07
CA THR A 517 26.18 47.99 -22.32
C THR A 517 27.51 47.92 -23.08
N THR A 518 27.91 46.75 -23.56
CA THR A 518 29.14 46.54 -24.32
C THR A 518 29.13 47.38 -25.60
N THR A 519 28.00 47.43 -26.31
CA THR A 519 27.85 48.23 -27.54
C THR A 519 27.94 49.73 -27.25
N LEU A 520 27.23 50.21 -26.24
CA LEU A 520 27.25 51.65 -25.84
C LEU A 520 28.60 52.06 -25.26
N ALA A 521 29.28 51.20 -24.50
CA ALA A 521 30.63 51.43 -23.98
C ALA A 521 31.64 51.69 -25.09
N SER A 522 31.56 50.98 -26.22
CA SER A 522 32.43 51.18 -27.39
C SER A 522 32.30 52.57 -28.02
N LEU A 523 31.20 53.26 -27.77
CA LEU A 523 31.01 54.67 -28.24
C LEU A 523 31.73 55.74 -27.36
N GLY A 524 32.36 55.31 -26.25
CA GLY A 524 33.07 56.18 -25.33
C GLY A 524 32.22 57.21 -24.61
N LEU A 525 30.95 56.93 -24.43
CA LEU A 525 29.97 57.79 -23.76
C LEU A 525 30.37 58.07 -22.30
N ASP A 526 29.89 59.18 -21.77
CA ASP A 526 29.94 59.45 -20.35
C ASP A 526 29.10 58.44 -19.58
N PRO A 527 29.54 57.97 -18.38
CA PRO A 527 28.80 56.99 -17.60
C PRO A 527 27.33 57.34 -17.40
N ALA A 528 26.97 58.56 -17.07
CA ALA A 528 25.57 58.95 -16.89
C ALA A 528 24.78 58.85 -18.20
N LEU A 529 25.34 59.28 -19.33
CA LEU A 529 24.68 59.21 -20.63
C LEU A 529 24.50 57.75 -21.09
N LEU A 530 25.45 56.83 -20.76
CA LEU A 530 25.33 55.42 -21.04
C LEU A 530 24.17 54.84 -20.26
N LEU A 531 24.03 55.13 -18.96
CA LEU A 531 22.90 54.64 -18.13
C LEU A 531 21.56 55.21 -18.64
N GLU A 532 21.48 56.46 -19.14
CA GLU A 532 20.27 56.98 -19.78
C GLU A 532 19.84 56.17 -21.02
N HIS A 533 20.81 55.73 -21.83
CA HIS A 533 20.54 54.88 -22.98
C HIS A 533 20.13 53.48 -22.56
N LEU A 534 20.72 52.93 -21.51
CA LEU A 534 20.32 51.62 -20.93
C LEU A 534 18.92 51.72 -20.33
N ASP A 535 18.56 52.79 -19.64
CA ASP A 535 17.22 53.02 -19.08
C ASP A 535 16.14 52.98 -20.17
N LYS A 536 16.40 53.71 -21.30
CA LYS A 536 15.50 53.65 -22.48
C LYS A 536 15.39 52.24 -23.06
N THR A 537 16.51 51.49 -23.08
CA THR A 537 16.53 50.12 -23.56
C THR A 537 15.74 49.21 -22.63
N THR A 538 15.93 49.34 -21.31
CA THR A 538 15.22 48.58 -20.28
C THR A 538 13.72 48.84 -20.31
N SER A 539 13.31 50.11 -20.43
CA SER A 539 11.90 50.54 -20.54
C SER A 539 11.19 49.95 -21.76
N ALA A 540 11.93 49.57 -22.81
CA ALA A 540 11.40 48.89 -24.00
C ALA A 540 11.29 47.36 -23.84
N LEU A 541 11.76 46.79 -22.73
CA LEU A 541 11.75 45.35 -22.42
C LEU A 541 10.64 45.04 -21.41
N ASP A 542 9.45 44.70 -21.85
CA ASP A 542 8.29 44.15 -21.10
C ASP A 542 8.29 44.43 -19.58
N HIS A 543 8.33 45.70 -19.15
CA HIS A 543 8.34 46.12 -17.75
C HIS A 543 9.50 45.60 -16.89
N SER A 544 10.63 45.27 -17.50
CA SER A 544 11.82 44.85 -16.76
C SER A 544 12.42 46.05 -15.96
N ILE A 545 12.87 45.78 -14.76
CA ILE A 545 13.59 46.70 -13.89
C ILE A 545 14.95 46.09 -13.60
N ALA A 546 16.02 46.90 -13.63
CA ALA A 546 17.35 46.40 -13.30
C ALA A 546 18.14 47.48 -12.54
N THR A 547 18.97 47.04 -11.61
CA THR A 547 19.98 47.93 -11.01
C THR A 547 21.29 47.80 -11.77
N CYS A 548 22.06 48.88 -11.89
CA CYS A 548 23.32 48.88 -12.61
C CYS A 548 24.28 49.94 -12.10
N VAL A 549 25.53 49.56 -11.92
CA VAL A 549 26.63 50.50 -11.71
C VAL A 549 27.63 50.35 -12.86
N TYR A 550 28.00 51.48 -13.46
CA TYR A 550 28.92 51.54 -14.60
C TYR A 550 30.08 52.52 -14.30
N ALA A 551 31.32 52.05 -14.38
CA ALA A 551 32.52 52.79 -14.10
C ALA A 551 33.51 52.74 -15.29
N VAL A 552 34.22 53.81 -15.55
CA VAL A 552 35.28 53.90 -16.57
C VAL A 552 36.59 54.34 -15.92
N HIS A 553 37.58 53.47 -15.91
CA HIS A 553 38.92 53.72 -15.48
C HIS A 553 39.77 54.25 -16.63
N ASP A 554 40.47 55.39 -16.41
CA ASP A 554 41.46 55.97 -17.30
C ASP A 554 42.85 55.91 -16.63
N PRO A 555 43.70 54.94 -17.03
CA PRO A 555 45.01 54.77 -16.40
C PRO A 555 46.00 55.89 -16.68
N HIS A 556 45.82 56.62 -17.77
CA HIS A 556 46.70 57.79 -18.09
C HIS A 556 46.38 58.98 -17.22
N LEU A 557 45.11 59.20 -16.93
CA LEU A 557 44.66 60.31 -16.08
C LEU A 557 44.59 59.89 -14.59
N ARG A 558 44.81 58.63 -14.27
CA ARG A 558 44.64 58.03 -12.91
C ARG A 558 43.30 58.41 -12.29
N ARG A 559 42.24 58.31 -13.09
CA ARG A 559 40.89 58.72 -12.70
C ARG A 559 39.88 57.61 -13.02
N CYS A 560 38.87 57.51 -12.15
CA CYS A 560 37.70 56.75 -12.41
C CYS A 560 36.46 57.63 -12.50
N ARG A 561 35.62 57.41 -13.52
CA ARG A 561 34.30 58.03 -13.66
C ARG A 561 33.26 56.97 -13.49
N ILE A 562 32.27 57.20 -12.64
CA ILE A 562 31.27 56.22 -12.26
C ILE A 562 29.88 56.85 -12.22
N ALA A 563 28.87 56.11 -12.61
CA ALA A 563 27.46 56.45 -12.45
C ALA A 563 26.70 55.22 -11.92
N ASN A 564 25.63 55.46 -11.16
CA ASN A 564 24.84 54.43 -10.49
C ASN A 564 23.35 54.57 -10.83
N ALA A 565 22.72 53.48 -11.19
CA ALA A 565 21.29 53.34 -11.45
C ALA A 565 20.66 52.40 -10.41
N GLY A 566 20.49 52.89 -9.18
CA GLY A 566 19.81 52.15 -8.10
C GLY A 566 20.54 50.91 -7.56
N HIS A 567 21.81 50.72 -7.94
CA HIS A 567 22.62 49.60 -7.48
C HIS A 567 23.29 49.89 -6.13
N LEU A 568 23.69 48.82 -5.40
CA LEU A 568 24.46 48.98 -4.16
C LEU A 568 25.77 49.75 -4.40
N PRO A 569 26.21 50.63 -3.47
CA PRO A 569 27.42 51.39 -3.64
C PRO A 569 28.64 50.46 -3.62
N PRO A 570 29.57 50.58 -4.60
CA PRO A 570 30.83 49.86 -4.56
C PRO A 570 31.68 50.24 -3.35
N ALA A 571 32.44 49.28 -2.81
CA ALA A 571 33.43 49.57 -1.79
C ALA A 571 34.75 50.05 -2.46
N ARG A 572 35.42 51.04 -1.85
CA ARG A 572 36.75 51.50 -2.23
C ARG A 572 37.77 51.18 -1.15
N VAL A 573 38.86 50.57 -1.56
CA VAL A 573 40.01 50.30 -0.69
C VAL A 573 41.17 51.14 -1.17
N ARG A 574 41.79 51.84 -0.22
CA ARG A 574 42.98 52.69 -0.51
C ARG A 574 44.12 52.29 0.43
N PRO A 575 45.34 52.12 -0.06
CA PRO A 575 46.47 51.85 0.80
C PRO A 575 46.60 52.87 1.94
N GLY A 576 46.65 52.38 3.17
CA GLY A 576 46.79 53.22 4.37
C GLY A 576 45.53 53.98 4.83
N ARG A 577 44.37 53.67 4.25
CA ARG A 577 43.08 54.20 4.70
C ARG A 577 42.09 53.03 4.95
N PRO A 578 41.15 53.24 5.85
CA PRO A 578 40.11 52.23 6.03
C PRO A 578 39.26 52.09 4.77
N PRO A 579 38.76 50.88 4.42
CA PRO A 579 37.81 50.69 3.35
C PRO A 579 36.52 51.49 3.59
N GLU A 580 35.95 52.04 2.50
CA GLU A 580 34.76 52.89 2.56
C GLU A 580 33.80 52.55 1.41
N LEU A 581 32.49 52.73 1.62
CA LEU A 581 31.55 52.73 0.52
C LEU A 581 31.65 54.04 -0.25
N LEU A 582 31.60 53.96 -1.58
CA LEU A 582 31.60 55.19 -2.42
C LEU A 582 30.28 55.95 -2.22
N ASP A 583 30.40 57.24 -1.87
CA ASP A 583 29.27 58.14 -1.82
C ASP A 583 28.90 58.57 -3.26
N LEU A 584 27.91 57.88 -3.82
CA LEU A 584 27.40 58.08 -5.16
C LEU A 584 25.96 58.58 -5.13
N PRO A 585 25.57 59.51 -6.04
CA PRO A 585 24.15 59.76 -6.23
C PRO A 585 23.43 58.46 -6.58
N THR A 586 22.55 58.03 -5.71
CA THR A 586 21.77 56.82 -5.89
C THR A 586 20.68 57.11 -6.92
N GLY A 587 20.92 56.83 -8.18
CA GLY A 587 19.90 56.94 -9.23
C GLY A 587 18.72 55.98 -8.99
N VAL A 588 17.68 56.13 -9.79
CA VAL A 588 16.60 55.11 -9.83
C VAL A 588 17.06 53.90 -10.64
N PRO A 589 16.52 52.70 -10.38
CA PRO A 589 16.78 51.54 -11.23
C PRO A 589 16.41 51.79 -12.68
N LEU A 590 17.12 51.15 -13.61
CA LEU A 590 16.83 51.14 -15.05
C LEU A 590 15.42 50.57 -15.31
N GLY A 591 14.70 51.17 -16.26
CA GLY A 591 13.34 50.81 -16.62
C GLY A 591 12.25 51.60 -15.90
N VAL A 592 12.62 52.41 -14.89
CA VAL A 592 11.68 53.33 -14.21
C VAL A 592 11.41 54.56 -15.07
N GLY A 593 12.43 55.08 -15.76
CA GLY A 593 12.34 56.18 -16.67
C GLY A 593 12.24 57.56 -16.01
N GLY A 594 12.55 58.62 -16.78
CA GLY A 594 12.28 60.03 -16.40
C GLY A 594 13.23 60.65 -15.38
N VAL A 595 14.35 60.03 -15.09
CA VAL A 595 15.37 60.54 -14.16
C VAL A 595 16.71 60.69 -14.88
N GLU A 596 17.40 61.81 -14.61
CA GLU A 596 18.78 62.05 -15.11
C GLU A 596 19.78 61.37 -14.17
N PHE A 597 20.75 60.67 -14.74
CA PHE A 597 21.85 60.05 -13.98
C PHE A 597 22.99 61.07 -13.86
N SER A 598 23.86 60.86 -12.87
CA SER A 598 24.99 61.76 -12.64
C SER A 598 26.30 60.98 -12.62
N THR A 599 27.35 61.53 -13.25
CA THR A 599 28.70 61.00 -13.24
C THR A 599 29.52 61.60 -12.12
N VAL A 600 30.06 60.74 -11.24
CA VAL A 600 31.08 61.16 -10.25
C VAL A 600 32.47 60.85 -10.79
N THR A 601 33.41 61.74 -10.61
CA THR A 601 34.81 61.53 -10.99
C THR A 601 35.69 61.64 -9.75
N PHE A 602 36.60 60.70 -9.58
CA PHE A 602 37.56 60.69 -8.48
C PHE A 602 38.90 60.14 -8.94
N ASP A 603 39.95 60.50 -8.20
CA ASP A 603 41.29 59.99 -8.45
C ASP A 603 41.37 58.53 -8.04
N PHE A 604 41.97 57.71 -8.92
CA PHE A 604 42.12 56.26 -8.73
C PHE A 604 43.58 55.89 -9.01
N GLU A 605 44.35 55.95 -7.95
CA GLU A 605 45.80 55.78 -7.96
C GLU A 605 46.24 54.32 -7.96
N PRO A 606 47.42 53.95 -8.43
CA PRO A 606 47.95 52.61 -8.33
C PRO A 606 47.92 52.09 -6.91
N GLY A 607 47.31 50.87 -6.73
CA GLY A 607 47.05 50.24 -5.46
C GLY A 607 45.66 50.50 -4.89
N ASP A 608 44.89 51.43 -5.44
CA ASP A 608 43.47 51.62 -5.10
C ASP A 608 42.65 50.46 -5.67
N GLU A 609 41.62 49.99 -4.93
CA GLU A 609 40.71 48.95 -5.36
C GLU A 609 39.26 49.42 -5.37
N LEU A 610 38.49 48.88 -6.31
CA LEU A 610 37.04 48.96 -6.34
C LEU A 610 36.44 47.57 -6.27
N VAL A 611 35.50 47.41 -5.37
CA VAL A 611 34.78 46.13 -5.15
C VAL A 611 33.31 46.36 -5.48
N PHE A 612 32.86 45.74 -6.56
CA PHE A 612 31.48 45.74 -7.00
C PHE A 612 30.85 44.39 -6.63
N TYR A 613 29.61 44.42 -6.20
CA TYR A 613 28.91 43.22 -5.75
C TYR A 613 27.40 43.40 -5.90
N THR A 614 26.68 42.31 -6.11
CA THR A 614 25.21 42.30 -6.11
C THR A 614 24.68 42.01 -4.70
N ASP A 615 23.40 42.28 -4.49
CA ASP A 615 22.73 42.17 -3.20
C ASP A 615 22.78 40.73 -2.62
N GLY A 616 22.78 39.70 -3.47
CA GLY A 616 22.96 38.31 -3.05
C GLY A 616 24.22 38.02 -2.22
N LEU A 617 25.26 38.91 -2.25
CA LEU A 617 26.44 38.80 -1.38
C LEU A 617 26.16 39.27 0.05
N VAL A 618 25.37 40.36 0.19
CA VAL A 618 25.20 41.10 1.46
C VAL A 618 23.78 40.99 2.02
N GLU A 619 22.77 40.70 1.22
CA GLU A 619 21.41 40.59 1.70
C GLU A 619 21.16 39.22 2.39
N THR A 620 20.62 39.27 3.60
CA THR A 620 20.26 38.07 4.37
C THR A 620 18.98 38.32 5.16
N ARG A 621 18.22 37.25 5.46
CA ARG A 621 17.00 37.35 6.27
C ARG A 621 17.21 37.67 7.75
N CYS A 622 18.44 37.53 8.24
CA CYS A 622 18.74 37.57 9.67
C CYS A 622 19.49 38.84 10.13
N HIS A 623 20.09 39.62 9.22
CA HIS A 623 20.90 40.80 9.53
C HIS A 623 20.45 41.99 8.67
N SER A 624 20.63 43.18 9.19
CA SER A 624 20.40 44.42 8.41
C SER A 624 21.43 44.57 7.31
N LEU A 625 21.05 45.25 6.22
CA LEU A 625 21.96 45.56 5.12
C LEU A 625 23.19 46.33 5.61
N ASP A 626 23.00 47.34 6.50
CA ASP A 626 24.09 48.15 7.04
C ASP A 626 25.12 47.30 7.82
N GLU A 627 24.65 46.39 8.67
CA GLU A 627 25.55 45.47 9.39
C GLU A 627 26.36 44.58 8.45
N ARG A 628 25.77 44.15 7.35
CA ARG A 628 26.42 43.30 6.35
C ARG A 628 27.42 44.10 5.49
N LEU A 629 27.12 45.36 5.18
CA LEU A 629 28.04 46.25 4.49
C LEU A 629 29.24 46.61 5.38
N ASP A 630 29.02 46.90 6.67
CA ASP A 630 30.11 47.10 7.62
C ASP A 630 30.99 45.84 7.76
N PHE A 631 30.37 44.67 7.73
CA PHE A 631 31.11 43.39 7.77
C PHE A 631 31.91 43.16 6.48
N LEU A 632 31.35 43.48 5.30
CA LEU A 632 32.05 43.45 4.02
C LEU A 632 33.31 44.38 4.08
N LEU A 633 33.15 45.63 4.55
CA LEU A 633 34.27 46.55 4.68
C LEU A 633 35.36 46.01 5.62
N SER A 634 34.98 45.39 6.72
CA SER A 634 35.94 44.79 7.66
C SER A 634 36.79 43.65 7.06
N LEU A 635 36.29 42.95 6.03
CA LEU A 635 37.01 41.88 5.34
C LEU A 635 38.00 42.40 4.28
N LEU A 636 37.87 43.67 3.90
CA LEU A 636 38.69 44.37 2.90
C LEU A 636 39.86 45.16 3.50
N ASP A 637 40.23 44.93 4.73
CA ASP A 637 41.24 45.68 5.48
C ASP A 637 42.71 45.39 5.08
N ASP A 638 42.95 44.38 4.23
CA ASP A 638 44.28 43.99 3.73
C ASP A 638 44.42 44.24 2.22
N PRO A 639 44.85 45.42 1.80
CA PRO A 639 45.01 45.78 0.38
C PRO A 639 46.16 45.05 -0.32
N ALA A 640 47.02 44.31 0.42
CA ALA A 640 48.12 43.55 -0.18
C ALA A 640 47.70 42.14 -0.58
N ARG A 641 46.48 41.67 -0.18
CA ARG A 641 45.99 40.33 -0.51
C ARG A 641 45.76 40.20 -2.02
N PRO A 642 46.13 39.08 -2.66
CA PRO A 642 45.79 38.82 -4.06
C PRO A 642 44.27 38.92 -4.28
N LEU A 643 43.84 39.54 -5.39
CA LEU A 643 42.41 39.78 -5.66
C LEU A 643 41.60 38.48 -5.72
N GLU A 644 42.16 37.40 -6.27
CA GLU A 644 41.55 36.08 -6.32
C GLU A 644 41.25 35.51 -4.91
N GLU A 645 42.21 35.70 -3.98
CA GLU A 645 42.04 35.26 -2.58
C GLU A 645 41.00 36.13 -1.85
N THR A 646 40.93 37.42 -2.18
CA THR A 646 39.91 38.35 -1.65
C THR A 646 38.52 37.93 -2.11
N CYS A 647 38.35 37.64 -3.41
CA CYS A 647 37.08 37.14 -3.94
C CYS A 647 36.65 35.85 -3.22
N ASP A 648 37.56 34.87 -3.03
CA ASP A 648 37.28 33.62 -2.36
C ASP A 648 36.97 33.78 -0.86
N LEU A 649 37.61 34.76 -0.20
CA LEU A 649 37.34 35.12 1.19
C LEU A 649 35.93 35.70 1.34
N LEU A 650 35.59 36.69 0.50
CA LEU A 650 34.28 37.34 0.55
C LEU A 650 33.16 36.34 0.31
N LEU A 651 33.27 35.50 -0.72
CA LEU A 651 32.27 34.47 -0.99
C LEU A 651 32.13 33.46 0.17
N ARG A 652 33.24 32.92 0.67
CA ARG A 652 33.19 31.95 1.77
C ARG A 652 32.62 32.50 3.06
N THR A 653 32.80 33.82 3.32
CA THR A 653 32.43 34.43 4.59
C THR A 653 31.05 35.10 4.55
N LEU A 654 30.69 35.66 3.43
CA LEU A 654 29.44 36.43 3.27
C LEU A 654 28.32 35.63 2.60
N HIS A 655 28.63 34.74 1.67
CA HIS A 655 27.60 33.92 1.05
C HIS A 655 27.10 32.85 2.03
N HIS A 656 25.78 32.84 2.31
CA HIS A 656 25.14 31.87 3.18
C HIS A 656 24.49 30.77 2.36
N PRO A 657 24.57 29.49 2.77
CA PRO A 657 23.94 28.34 2.04
C PRO A 657 22.45 28.50 1.78
N ASP A 658 21.75 29.26 2.64
CA ASP A 658 20.32 29.53 2.53
C ASP A 658 20.00 30.78 1.66
N ASN A 659 21.01 31.41 1.05
CA ASN A 659 20.80 32.54 0.14
C ASN A 659 20.20 32.03 -1.16
N HIS A 660 19.05 32.60 -1.53
CA HIS A 660 18.28 32.23 -2.70
C HIS A 660 18.52 33.15 -3.90
N ASP A 661 19.55 33.99 -3.85
CA ASP A 661 19.91 34.93 -4.91
C ASP A 661 21.30 34.67 -5.46
N ASP A 662 21.50 35.06 -6.72
CA ASP A 662 22.80 34.99 -7.38
C ASP A 662 23.78 36.00 -6.76
N VAL A 663 25.05 35.70 -6.91
CA VAL A 663 26.13 36.63 -6.49
C VAL A 663 27.05 36.92 -7.66
N ALA A 664 27.11 38.15 -8.06
CA ALA A 664 28.15 38.68 -8.94
C ALA A 664 29.12 39.53 -8.12
N LEU A 665 30.41 39.22 -8.20
CA LEU A 665 31.49 39.93 -7.51
C LEU A 665 32.57 40.28 -8.52
N LEU A 666 32.97 41.55 -8.56
CA LEU A 666 34.01 42.06 -9.43
C LEU A 666 34.93 43.00 -8.62
N ILE A 667 36.21 42.67 -8.55
CA ILE A 667 37.23 43.48 -7.88
C ILE A 667 38.23 43.96 -8.94
N ALA A 668 38.53 45.25 -8.90
CA ALA A 668 39.50 45.88 -9.82
C ALA A 668 40.51 46.70 -9.03
N ARG A 669 41.80 46.47 -9.23
CA ARG A 669 42.93 47.17 -8.59
C ARG A 669 43.71 47.95 -9.65
N ALA A 670 43.89 49.25 -9.45
CA ALA A 670 44.73 50.08 -10.31
C ALA A 670 46.19 49.63 -10.21
N GLN A 671 46.86 49.54 -11.36
CA GLN A 671 48.28 49.23 -11.47
C GLN A 671 49.04 50.36 -12.14
N GLU A 672 50.37 50.44 -11.88
CA GLU A 672 51.22 51.34 -12.62
C GLU A 672 51.27 50.93 -14.09
N LEU A 673 51.23 51.94 -14.98
CA LEU A 673 51.46 51.69 -16.40
C LEU A 673 52.92 51.28 -16.61
N PRO A 674 53.14 50.20 -17.44
CA PRO A 674 54.48 49.69 -17.70
C PRO A 674 55.40 50.75 -18.40
#